data_c3701904e8edd579888e5097bd909693
#
_entry.id   c3701904e8edd579888e5097bd909693
#
_cell.length_a   1.000
_cell.length_b   1.000
_cell.length_c   1.000
_cell.angle_alpha   90.00
_cell.angle_beta   90.00
_cell.angle_gamma   90.00
#
_symmetry.space_group_name_H-M   'P 1'
#
loop_
_entity.id
_entity.type
_entity.pdbx_description
1 polymer ?
#
loop_
_entity_poly.entity_id
_entity_poly.type
_entity_poly.pdbx_seq_one_letter_code
_entity_poly.pdbx_strand_id
1 'polypeptide(L)'
;MDVRGYVDLVAQGRIMEALQVIRSDNPFPSICAYVCTHPCEDACRRSQVDKPVAIRALKRFAVEFGGDRMIQAEAETTHHEKIAIVGSGPAGMACAYYLRKLGYPVTIFEAHSELGGMLRAGIPQYRLPHQVVDTEVKRLTQMGVEIRTNTRVVSLDLLFDLGYKAIFITIGAHQSLRMGIEGEESPGVIDGATFLREVNLGLKPSLGERVAVVGGGNVAIDVARTAARLGAHKVNILYRRSRAEMPANPEEVEQALEEGVEILFLVTPTRIKRENGRLSITCIRMELSEPDDSGRRRPVPIKDSEFNNEFDTLIAAVGQAPQTPGDFRLRIGKGSTIQIDPVTLITNRAGVFAGGDAVTGPATVAEALANGRLAASRIDDYLQHRYPQVSKEGRQKLVGDLLPETIEMIRKIGRLEPPILPPEARAKDFETVELVYDWEAAVNEARRCLRCGMGAEILFQDKCASCLTCLRLCPYHAPYLDASGTIQIPPEQCQACGICVAECPAKAIVLRKPHDRRLVTEELEHILKSAAESKLTPFIVGFCCQYGLFGTGTLASLWREAKAGIWIVPVLCAARVETEHILRAFEMGAEGVFIAGCGEQCARDNTASSVCQRVEKVRKTLVQIGLEPERLQAFFVDTTGENPAEELDKFVEQIGGLYLASLVIQEVKN
;
A
#
# COMPACT_ATOMS: atom_id res chain seq x y z
N MET A 1 -2.32 -2.66 7.65
CA MET A 1 -2.02 -1.32 7.07
C MET A 1 -3.33 -0.65 6.69
N ASP A 2 -3.52 0.59 7.07
CA ASP A 2 -4.70 1.38 6.71
C ASP A 2 -4.62 1.90 5.27
N VAL A 3 -4.99 1.02 4.32
CA VAL A 3 -4.99 1.32 2.89
C VAL A 3 -5.94 2.48 2.57
N ARG A 4 -7.11 2.50 3.19
CA ARG A 4 -8.15 3.51 2.93
C ARG A 4 -7.68 4.90 3.39
N GLY A 5 -7.07 4.96 4.56
CA GLY A 5 -6.56 6.21 5.12
C GLY A 5 -5.50 6.85 4.24
N TYR A 6 -4.46 6.13 3.82
CA TYR A 6 -3.45 6.75 2.99
C TYR A 6 -3.90 7.04 1.56
N VAL A 7 -4.76 6.21 0.95
CA VAL A 7 -5.33 6.49 -0.37
C VAL A 7 -6.19 7.75 -0.32
N ASP A 8 -6.97 7.93 0.75
CA ASP A 8 -7.76 9.14 0.93
C ASP A 8 -6.89 10.39 1.11
N LEU A 9 -5.80 10.30 1.87
CA LEU A 9 -4.84 11.39 2.02
C LEU A 9 -4.12 11.74 0.70
N VAL A 10 -3.80 10.74 -0.13
CA VAL A 10 -3.29 10.99 -1.50
C VAL A 10 -4.34 11.72 -2.33
N ALA A 11 -5.62 11.32 -2.27
CA ALA A 11 -6.71 12.01 -2.96
C ALA A 11 -6.87 13.48 -2.54
N GLN A 12 -6.42 13.82 -1.34
CA GLN A 12 -6.39 15.18 -0.77
C GLN A 12 -5.10 15.94 -1.07
N GLY A 13 -4.10 15.32 -1.69
CA GLY A 13 -2.77 15.90 -1.87
C GLY A 13 -1.90 15.97 -0.61
N ARG A 14 -2.32 15.34 0.50
CA ARG A 14 -1.65 15.31 1.82
C ARG A 14 -0.62 14.18 1.88
N ILE A 15 0.40 14.26 1.02
CA ILE A 15 1.31 13.13 0.76
C ILE A 15 2.17 12.76 1.99
N MET A 16 2.61 13.77 2.77
CA MET A 16 3.42 13.51 3.98
C MET A 16 2.63 12.73 5.03
N GLU A 17 1.36 13.05 5.20
CA GLU A 17 0.48 12.34 6.14
C GLU A 17 0.10 10.96 5.61
N ALA A 18 -0.10 10.81 4.30
CA ALA A 18 -0.26 9.50 3.67
C ALA A 18 0.96 8.60 3.96
N LEU A 19 2.17 9.14 3.84
CA LEU A 19 3.40 8.41 4.16
C LEU A 19 3.49 8.06 5.66
N GLN A 20 3.06 8.94 6.57
CA GLN A 20 2.99 8.62 8.01
C GLN A 20 2.06 7.44 8.29
N VAL A 21 0.86 7.44 7.69
CA VAL A 21 -0.10 6.32 7.81
C VAL A 21 0.50 5.03 7.25
N ILE A 22 1.18 5.07 6.12
CA ILE A 22 1.85 3.90 5.55
C ILE A 22 2.94 3.38 6.51
N ARG A 23 3.78 4.27 7.05
CA ARG A 23 4.91 3.91 7.93
C ARG A 23 4.49 3.45 9.31
N SER A 24 3.29 3.79 9.79
CA SER A 24 2.79 3.31 11.09
C SER A 24 2.69 1.78 11.14
N ASP A 25 2.40 1.16 10.00
CA ASP A 25 2.20 -0.29 9.88
C ASP A 25 3.27 -1.00 9.04
N ASN A 26 3.89 -0.30 8.09
CA ASN A 26 4.89 -0.85 7.19
C ASN A 26 6.25 -0.20 7.44
N PRO A 27 7.23 -0.93 7.99
CA PRO A 27 8.54 -0.38 8.30
C PRO A 27 9.37 -0.04 7.05
N PHE A 28 9.12 -0.73 5.92
CA PHE A 28 9.86 -0.57 4.67
C PHE A 28 8.92 -0.32 3.49
N PRO A 29 8.20 0.82 3.50
CA PRO A 29 7.21 1.11 2.49
C PRO A 29 7.82 1.27 1.10
N SER A 30 9.06 1.74 0.99
CA SER A 30 9.78 1.89 -0.27
C SER A 30 9.95 0.53 -0.96
N ILE A 31 10.43 -0.49 -0.25
CA ILE A 31 10.58 -1.85 -0.79
C ILE A 31 9.22 -2.40 -1.25
N CYS A 32 8.19 -2.31 -0.38
CA CYS A 32 6.85 -2.78 -0.73
C CYS A 32 6.18 -2.00 -1.87
N ALA A 33 6.59 -0.76 -2.11
CA ALA A 33 6.10 0.04 -3.23
C ALA A 33 6.51 -0.55 -4.59
N TYR A 34 7.69 -1.18 -4.65
CA TYR A 34 8.22 -1.78 -5.86
C TYR A 34 7.80 -3.24 -6.07
N VAL A 35 7.81 -4.08 -5.01
CA VAL A 35 7.74 -5.54 -5.18
C VAL A 35 6.54 -6.23 -4.53
N CYS A 36 5.60 -5.47 -3.94
CA CYS A 36 4.41 -6.06 -3.36
C CYS A 36 3.48 -6.61 -4.45
N THR A 37 3.00 -7.83 -4.28
CA THR A 37 2.01 -8.49 -5.16
C THR A 37 0.58 -7.97 -4.99
N HIS A 38 0.40 -6.89 -4.24
CA HIS A 38 -0.82 -6.10 -4.02
C HIS A 38 -2.14 -6.87 -3.76
N PRO A 39 -2.21 -7.85 -2.85
CA PRO A 39 -3.46 -8.57 -2.55
C PRO A 39 -4.58 -7.67 -2.02
N CYS A 40 -4.25 -6.45 -1.63
CA CYS A 40 -5.24 -5.41 -1.30
C CYS A 40 -6.02 -4.91 -2.52
N GLU A 41 -5.48 -5.03 -3.74
CA GLU A 41 -6.18 -4.72 -4.98
C GLU A 41 -7.16 -5.83 -5.33
N ASP A 42 -6.80 -7.10 -5.11
CA ASP A 42 -7.70 -8.24 -5.31
C ASP A 42 -8.94 -8.16 -4.40
N ALA A 43 -8.74 -7.67 -3.16
CA ALA A 43 -9.80 -7.45 -2.19
C ALA A 43 -10.52 -6.09 -2.34
N CYS A 44 -10.16 -5.29 -3.31
CA CYS A 44 -10.71 -3.95 -3.50
C CYS A 44 -12.13 -4.01 -4.09
N ARG A 45 -13.13 -3.55 -3.33
CA ARG A 45 -14.55 -3.55 -3.76
C ARG A 45 -14.83 -2.68 -4.99
N ARG A 46 -13.92 -1.76 -5.34
CA ARG A 46 -14.03 -1.00 -6.58
C ARG A 46 -14.06 -1.92 -7.81
N SER A 47 -13.45 -3.12 -7.72
CA SER A 47 -13.52 -4.15 -8.78
C SER A 47 -14.94 -4.59 -9.14
N GLN A 48 -15.91 -4.41 -8.22
CA GLN A 48 -17.32 -4.72 -8.48
C GLN A 48 -18.01 -3.63 -9.33
N VAL A 49 -17.42 -2.44 -9.45
CA VAL A 49 -17.95 -1.31 -10.24
C VAL A 49 -17.26 -1.23 -11.60
N ASP A 50 -15.92 -1.26 -11.59
CA ASP A 50 -15.08 -1.20 -12.79
C ASP A 50 -13.76 -1.99 -12.57
N LYS A 51 -12.62 -1.34 -12.26
CA LYS A 51 -11.35 -1.99 -11.91
C LYS A 51 -10.92 -1.57 -10.51
N PRO A 52 -10.18 -2.40 -9.76
CA PRO A 52 -9.66 -2.02 -8.45
C PRO A 52 -8.83 -0.74 -8.51
N VAL A 53 -8.72 -0.03 -7.40
CA VAL A 53 -7.81 1.12 -7.26
C VAL A 53 -6.36 0.64 -7.33
N ALA A 54 -5.49 1.35 -8.02
CA ALA A 54 -4.06 1.03 -8.15
C ALA A 54 -3.30 1.33 -6.84
N ILE A 55 -3.60 0.57 -5.80
CA ILE A 55 -3.20 0.82 -4.40
C ILE A 55 -1.68 0.79 -4.25
N ARG A 56 -0.99 -0.16 -4.92
CA ARG A 56 0.47 -0.27 -4.88
C ARG A 56 1.14 0.93 -5.54
N ALA A 57 0.65 1.36 -6.69
CA ALA A 57 1.17 2.52 -7.40
C ALA A 57 0.96 3.83 -6.61
N LEU A 58 -0.19 4.00 -5.94
CA LEU A 58 -0.44 5.14 -5.05
C LEU A 58 0.49 5.13 -3.82
N LYS A 59 0.78 3.95 -3.27
CA LYS A 59 1.78 3.81 -2.21
C LYS A 59 3.17 4.22 -2.70
N ARG A 60 3.56 3.79 -3.90
CA ARG A 60 4.82 4.19 -4.52
C ARG A 60 4.90 5.69 -4.73
N PHE A 61 3.86 6.31 -5.26
CA PHE A 61 3.76 7.76 -5.37
C PHE A 61 3.97 8.46 -4.02
N ALA A 62 3.25 8.02 -2.97
CA ALA A 62 3.37 8.62 -1.65
C ALA A 62 4.78 8.50 -1.07
N VAL A 63 5.47 7.38 -1.31
CA VAL A 63 6.84 7.15 -0.84
C VAL A 63 7.85 8.02 -1.61
N GLU A 64 7.76 8.07 -2.93
CA GLU A 64 8.73 8.79 -3.75
C GLU A 64 8.57 10.32 -3.63
N PHE A 65 7.34 10.83 -3.63
CA PHE A 65 7.07 12.27 -3.43
C PHE A 65 7.23 12.74 -1.98
N GLY A 66 6.92 11.87 -1.02
CA GLY A 66 7.16 12.16 0.41
C GLY A 66 8.65 12.18 0.77
N GLY A 67 9.45 11.41 0.03
CA GLY A 67 10.91 11.41 0.09
C GLY A 67 11.50 11.07 1.45
N ASP A 68 12.75 11.47 1.65
CA ASP A 68 13.53 11.25 2.88
C ASP A 68 13.23 12.28 3.99
N ARG A 69 12.20 13.12 3.81
CA ARG A 69 11.87 14.22 4.75
C ARG A 69 11.46 13.74 6.14
N MET A 70 11.12 12.47 6.30
CA MET A 70 10.86 11.87 7.60
C MET A 70 12.13 11.19 8.12
N ILE A 71 13.03 11.94 8.72
CA ILE A 71 14.15 11.40 9.49
C ILE A 71 13.57 10.70 10.72
N GLN A 72 13.79 9.40 10.83
CA GLN A 72 13.44 8.66 12.03
C GLN A 72 14.49 8.98 13.09
N ALA A 73 14.04 9.56 14.21
CA ALA A 73 14.95 9.80 15.34
C ALA A 73 15.48 8.46 15.86
N GLU A 74 16.69 8.50 16.44
CA GLU A 74 17.25 7.36 17.15
C GLU A 74 16.25 6.88 18.22
N ALA A 75 15.96 5.59 18.22
CA ALA A 75 15.04 5.02 19.19
C ALA A 75 15.73 4.94 20.56
N GLU A 76 15.08 5.45 21.59
CA GLU A 76 15.59 5.37 22.96
C GLU A 76 15.79 3.91 23.38
N THR A 77 16.90 3.62 24.08
CA THR A 77 17.16 2.29 24.63
C THR A 77 16.61 2.24 26.05
N THR A 78 15.51 1.49 26.22
CA THR A 78 14.81 1.36 27.52
C THR A 78 14.98 -0.02 28.14
N HIS A 79 15.48 -0.98 27.38
CA HIS A 79 15.74 -2.37 27.81
C HIS A 79 17.22 -2.70 27.76
N HIS A 80 17.66 -3.65 28.59
CA HIS A 80 19.06 -4.09 28.66
C HIS A 80 19.31 -5.43 27.97
N GLU A 81 18.26 -6.18 27.67
CA GLU A 81 18.30 -7.49 27.04
C GLU A 81 18.70 -7.35 25.57
N LYS A 82 19.89 -7.85 25.24
CA LYS A 82 20.41 -7.85 23.87
C LYS A 82 19.75 -8.94 23.03
N ILE A 83 19.37 -8.58 21.81
CA ILE A 83 18.72 -9.50 20.86
C ILE A 83 19.59 -9.65 19.61
N ALA A 84 19.86 -10.90 19.23
CA ALA A 84 20.57 -11.24 18.01
C ALA A 84 19.57 -11.62 16.90
N ILE A 85 19.76 -11.09 15.70
CA ILE A 85 19.01 -11.47 14.50
C ILE A 85 20.01 -12.08 13.52
N VAL A 86 19.75 -13.32 13.10
CA VAL A 86 20.60 -14.07 12.18
C VAL A 86 19.99 -14.07 10.79
N GLY A 87 20.52 -13.21 9.92
CA GLY A 87 20.04 -12.92 8.57
C GLY A 87 19.34 -11.57 8.44
N SER A 88 19.65 -10.85 7.38
CA SER A 88 19.19 -9.49 7.10
C SER A 88 18.13 -9.41 6.00
N GLY A 89 17.44 -10.51 5.72
CA GLY A 89 16.29 -10.51 4.81
C GLY A 89 15.13 -9.66 5.34
N PRO A 90 14.02 -9.53 4.59
CA PRO A 90 12.87 -8.69 4.98
C PRO A 90 12.36 -8.97 6.39
N ALA A 91 12.29 -10.24 6.80
CA ALA A 91 11.81 -10.62 8.13
C ALA A 91 12.79 -10.17 9.24
N GLY A 92 14.11 -10.30 9.02
CA GLY A 92 15.13 -9.86 9.98
C GLY A 92 15.15 -8.35 10.15
N MET A 93 15.13 -7.63 9.05
CA MET A 93 15.07 -6.16 9.06
C MET A 93 13.79 -5.66 9.76
N ALA A 94 12.62 -6.27 9.49
CA ALA A 94 11.37 -5.90 10.14
C ALA A 94 11.39 -6.19 11.64
N CYS A 95 11.91 -7.35 12.05
CA CYS A 95 12.06 -7.69 13.46
C CYS A 95 12.98 -6.68 14.18
N ALA A 96 14.11 -6.32 13.57
CA ALA A 96 15.03 -5.31 14.11
C ALA A 96 14.33 -3.96 14.30
N TYR A 97 13.58 -3.51 13.30
CA TYR A 97 12.82 -2.26 13.35
C TYR A 97 11.86 -2.22 14.55
N TYR A 98 11.02 -3.25 14.69
CA TYR A 98 10.01 -3.26 15.74
C TYR A 98 10.63 -3.44 17.14
N LEU A 99 11.68 -4.25 17.28
CA LEU A 99 12.40 -4.41 18.56
C LEU A 99 13.12 -3.11 18.98
N ARG A 100 13.73 -2.39 18.03
CA ARG A 100 14.30 -1.07 18.32
C ARG A 100 13.23 -0.06 18.74
N LYS A 101 12.08 -0.08 18.07
CA LYS A 101 10.94 0.75 18.44
C LYS A 101 10.40 0.42 19.85
N LEU A 102 10.56 -0.81 20.31
CA LEU A 102 10.26 -1.24 21.68
C LEU A 102 11.38 -0.92 22.69
N GLY A 103 12.52 -0.39 22.23
CA GLY A 103 13.64 0.02 23.09
C GLY A 103 14.70 -1.05 23.35
N TYR A 104 14.69 -2.19 22.66
CA TYR A 104 15.71 -3.23 22.81
C TYR A 104 16.97 -2.92 22.02
N PRO A 105 18.19 -3.22 22.55
CA PRO A 105 19.41 -3.25 21.78
C PRO A 105 19.43 -4.47 20.85
N VAL A 106 19.56 -4.22 19.53
CA VAL A 106 19.45 -5.23 18.49
C VAL A 106 20.72 -5.26 17.64
N THR A 107 21.24 -6.46 17.38
CA THR A 107 22.34 -6.69 16.44
C THR A 107 21.89 -7.63 15.34
N ILE A 108 22.05 -7.23 14.07
CA ILE A 108 21.85 -8.07 12.90
C ILE A 108 23.20 -8.68 12.49
N PHE A 109 23.25 -9.99 12.37
CA PHE A 109 24.39 -10.75 11.82
C PHE A 109 24.06 -11.17 10.39
N GLU A 110 24.84 -10.68 9.43
CA GLU A 110 24.69 -10.99 8.02
C GLU A 110 25.95 -11.68 7.48
N ALA A 111 25.75 -12.79 6.79
CA ALA A 111 26.85 -13.59 6.24
C ALA A 111 27.54 -12.92 5.04
N HIS A 112 26.83 -12.06 4.32
CA HIS A 112 27.30 -11.32 3.16
C HIS A 112 27.77 -9.91 3.51
N SER A 113 28.36 -9.22 2.54
CA SER A 113 28.87 -7.85 2.71
C SER A 113 27.77 -6.80 2.85
N GLU A 114 26.56 -7.10 2.38
CA GLU A 114 25.42 -6.16 2.31
C GLU A 114 24.15 -6.79 2.83
N LEU A 115 23.28 -5.94 3.39
CA LEU A 115 21.98 -6.34 3.90
C LEU A 115 20.94 -6.44 2.79
N GLY A 116 19.84 -7.14 3.10
CA GLY A 116 18.66 -7.24 2.25
C GLY A 116 18.28 -8.67 1.86
N GLY A 117 19.21 -9.63 1.98
CA GLY A 117 18.95 -11.02 1.60
C GLY A 117 18.44 -11.14 0.17
N MET A 118 17.31 -11.82 -0.05
CA MET A 118 16.72 -12.00 -1.38
C MET A 118 16.22 -10.70 -2.04
N LEU A 119 15.99 -9.62 -1.30
CA LEU A 119 15.67 -8.31 -1.88
C LEU A 119 16.82 -7.81 -2.78
N ARG A 120 18.05 -8.11 -2.40
CA ARG A 120 19.26 -7.72 -3.14
C ARG A 120 19.77 -8.84 -4.04
N ALA A 121 19.78 -10.08 -3.53
CA ALA A 121 20.35 -11.19 -4.24
C ALA A 121 19.44 -11.80 -5.32
N GLY A 122 18.12 -11.79 -5.08
CA GLY A 122 17.17 -12.51 -5.92
C GLY A 122 16.30 -11.62 -6.81
N ILE A 123 15.97 -10.41 -6.38
CA ILE A 123 15.10 -9.50 -7.16
C ILE A 123 15.97 -8.66 -8.10
N PRO A 124 15.72 -8.68 -9.43
CA PRO A 124 16.49 -7.89 -10.38
C PRO A 124 16.34 -6.37 -10.16
N GLN A 125 17.38 -5.60 -10.47
CA GLN A 125 17.42 -4.16 -10.24
C GLN A 125 16.36 -3.39 -11.04
N TYR A 126 15.93 -3.87 -12.19
CA TYR A 126 14.85 -3.25 -12.97
C TYR A 126 13.48 -3.34 -12.27
N ARG A 127 13.33 -4.22 -11.25
CA ARG A 127 12.16 -4.31 -10.37
C ARG A 127 12.37 -3.63 -9.02
N LEU A 128 13.56 -3.80 -8.42
CA LEU A 128 13.91 -3.23 -7.12
C LEU A 128 15.34 -2.67 -7.19
N PRO A 129 15.51 -1.38 -7.44
CA PRO A 129 16.83 -0.74 -7.41
C PRO A 129 17.50 -0.92 -6.04
N HIS A 130 18.81 -1.23 -6.04
CA HIS A 130 19.57 -1.42 -4.80
C HIS A 130 19.52 -0.18 -3.89
N GLN A 131 19.50 1.04 -4.45
CA GLN A 131 19.39 2.28 -3.69
C GLN A 131 18.13 2.35 -2.80
N VAL A 132 17.03 1.71 -3.23
CA VAL A 132 15.80 1.63 -2.42
C VAL A 132 16.03 0.78 -1.16
N VAL A 133 16.75 -0.34 -1.30
CA VAL A 133 17.13 -1.19 -0.17
C VAL A 133 18.09 -0.46 0.75
N ASP A 134 19.12 0.20 0.17
CA ASP A 134 20.13 0.97 0.91
C ASP A 134 19.52 2.09 1.75
N THR A 135 18.52 2.79 1.21
CA THR A 135 17.79 3.83 1.92
C THR A 135 17.09 3.29 3.16
N GLU A 136 16.43 2.13 3.06
CA GLU A 136 15.75 1.52 4.20
C GLU A 136 16.75 0.92 5.21
N VAL A 137 17.87 0.36 4.76
CA VAL A 137 18.96 -0.10 5.63
C VAL A 137 19.56 1.08 6.42
N LYS A 138 19.82 2.21 5.75
CA LYS A 138 20.31 3.43 6.39
C LYS A 138 19.38 3.90 7.51
N ARG A 139 18.08 3.83 7.30
CA ARG A 139 17.09 4.18 8.34
C ARG A 139 17.16 3.25 9.55
N LEU A 140 17.32 1.95 9.34
CA LEU A 140 17.55 1.00 10.44
C LEU A 140 18.80 1.35 11.27
N THR A 141 19.89 1.69 10.58
CA THR A 141 21.14 2.11 11.26
C THR A 141 20.90 3.39 12.06
N GLN A 142 20.17 4.37 11.51
CA GLN A 142 19.82 5.62 12.21
C GLN A 142 18.95 5.38 13.46
N MET A 143 18.18 4.30 13.50
CA MET A 143 17.43 3.88 14.68
C MET A 143 18.31 3.24 15.77
N GLY A 144 19.61 3.05 15.53
CA GLY A 144 20.54 2.43 16.48
C GLY A 144 20.58 0.90 16.41
N VAL A 145 20.22 0.29 15.25
CA VAL A 145 20.47 -1.15 15.02
C VAL A 145 21.94 -1.36 14.72
N GLU A 146 22.59 -2.23 15.49
CA GLU A 146 23.97 -2.67 15.20
C GLU A 146 23.96 -3.67 14.03
N ILE A 147 24.84 -3.49 13.06
CA ILE A 147 24.94 -4.34 11.88
C ILE A 147 26.33 -4.94 11.80
N ARG A 148 26.40 -6.28 11.68
CA ARG A 148 27.63 -7.04 11.49
C ARG A 148 27.56 -7.83 10.19
N THR A 149 28.08 -7.25 9.13
CA THR A 149 28.22 -7.90 7.82
C THR A 149 29.43 -8.84 7.79
N ASN A 150 29.53 -9.68 6.75
CA ASN A 150 30.58 -10.70 6.61
C ASN A 150 30.72 -11.59 7.85
N THR A 151 29.64 -11.77 8.60
CA THR A 151 29.61 -12.46 9.88
C THR A 151 28.65 -13.65 9.82
N ARG A 152 29.14 -14.79 9.38
CA ARG A 152 28.36 -16.04 9.36
C ARG A 152 28.27 -16.62 10.76
N VAL A 153 27.06 -16.69 11.30
CA VAL A 153 26.80 -17.38 12.58
C VAL A 153 26.88 -18.89 12.34
N VAL A 154 27.77 -19.56 13.06
CA VAL A 154 27.98 -21.01 12.97
C VAL A 154 27.41 -21.75 14.19
N SER A 155 27.29 -21.08 15.33
CA SER A 155 26.75 -21.65 16.57
C SER A 155 25.89 -20.62 17.28
N LEU A 156 24.72 -21.05 17.76
CA LEU A 156 23.81 -20.21 18.57
C LEU A 156 24.29 -20.07 20.01
N ASP A 157 25.04 -21.07 20.51
CA ASP A 157 25.56 -21.03 21.87
C ASP A 157 26.57 -19.88 22.05
N LEU A 158 27.40 -19.61 21.04
CA LEU A 158 28.28 -18.46 21.06
C LEU A 158 27.54 -17.12 21.19
N LEU A 159 26.34 -16.98 20.63
CA LEU A 159 25.56 -15.76 20.79
C LEU A 159 25.02 -15.60 22.23
N PHE A 160 24.61 -16.71 22.87
CA PHE A 160 24.23 -16.69 24.27
C PHE A 160 25.43 -16.36 25.19
N ASP A 161 26.61 -16.90 24.89
CA ASP A 161 27.86 -16.60 25.61
C ASP A 161 28.28 -15.12 25.47
N LEU A 162 27.95 -14.48 24.33
CA LEU A 162 28.12 -13.04 24.12
C LEU A 162 27.04 -12.18 24.82
N GLY A 163 26.12 -12.80 25.55
CA GLY A 163 25.12 -12.13 26.38
C GLY A 163 23.81 -11.81 25.71
N TYR A 164 23.56 -12.28 24.49
CA TYR A 164 22.25 -12.15 23.86
C TYR A 164 21.22 -13.00 24.63
N LYS A 165 20.02 -12.44 24.85
CA LYS A 165 18.95 -13.09 25.62
C LYS A 165 17.90 -13.76 24.74
N ALA A 166 17.78 -13.31 23.51
CA ALA A 166 16.94 -13.92 22.49
C ALA A 166 17.65 -13.89 21.13
N ILE A 167 17.37 -14.91 20.30
CA ILE A 167 17.93 -15.05 18.97
C ILE A 167 16.78 -15.28 18.00
N PHE A 168 16.70 -14.46 16.92
CA PHE A 168 15.76 -14.65 15.83
C PHE A 168 16.47 -15.15 14.58
N ILE A 169 16.09 -16.33 14.11
CA ILE A 169 16.68 -16.98 12.92
C ILE A 169 15.80 -16.68 11.71
N THR A 170 16.39 -16.01 10.73
CA THR A 170 15.71 -15.57 9.50
C THR A 170 16.67 -15.66 8.30
N ILE A 171 17.32 -16.84 8.19
CA ILE A 171 18.33 -17.14 7.16
C ILE A 171 17.75 -17.32 5.75
N GLY A 172 16.41 -17.28 5.61
CA GLY A 172 15.73 -17.41 4.31
C GLY A 172 15.79 -18.80 3.69
N ALA A 173 15.54 -18.88 2.39
CA ALA A 173 15.61 -20.10 1.57
C ALA A 173 16.49 -19.83 0.36
N HIS A 174 17.77 -20.13 0.45
CA HIS A 174 18.78 -19.81 -0.56
C HIS A 174 19.27 -21.01 -1.37
N GLN A 175 18.93 -22.23 -0.94
CA GLN A 175 19.36 -23.45 -1.63
C GLN A 175 18.36 -23.77 -2.75
N SER A 176 18.82 -23.75 -3.99
CA SER A 176 18.00 -24.17 -5.13
C SER A 176 17.69 -25.66 -5.08
N LEU A 177 16.45 -25.99 -5.43
CA LEU A 177 16.02 -27.37 -5.61
C LEU A 177 16.51 -27.89 -6.96
N ARG A 178 16.81 -29.18 -7.02
CA ARG A 178 17.23 -29.87 -8.23
C ARG A 178 16.00 -30.35 -9.02
N MET A 179 16.16 -30.45 -10.34
CA MET A 179 15.15 -31.03 -11.22
C MET A 179 15.07 -32.55 -11.04
N GLY A 180 16.16 -33.19 -10.67
CA GLY A 180 16.26 -34.65 -10.50
C GLY A 180 16.25 -35.41 -11.81
N ILE A 181 16.82 -34.86 -12.87
CA ILE A 181 16.88 -35.46 -14.20
C ILE A 181 18.31 -35.76 -14.62
N GLU A 182 18.47 -36.75 -15.51
CA GLU A 182 19.77 -37.12 -16.07
C GLU A 182 20.40 -35.95 -16.83
N GLY A 183 21.68 -35.66 -16.52
CA GLY A 183 22.44 -34.59 -17.17
C GLY A 183 22.26 -33.20 -16.55
N GLU A 184 21.57 -33.08 -15.44
CA GLU A 184 21.37 -31.81 -14.70
C GLU A 184 22.69 -31.14 -14.28
N GLU A 185 23.76 -31.90 -14.08
CA GLU A 185 25.13 -31.42 -13.72
C GLU A 185 25.96 -31.00 -14.96
N SER A 186 25.37 -31.01 -16.16
CA SER A 186 26.12 -30.69 -17.38
C SER A 186 26.56 -29.22 -17.39
N PRO A 187 27.77 -28.91 -17.89
CA PRO A 187 28.19 -27.52 -18.09
C PRO A 187 27.18 -26.79 -18.99
N GLY A 188 26.71 -25.61 -18.57
CA GLY A 188 25.65 -24.85 -19.23
C GLY A 188 24.29 -24.99 -18.54
N VAL A 189 24.18 -25.85 -17.51
CA VAL A 189 23.02 -25.88 -16.62
C VAL A 189 23.35 -25.05 -15.37
N ILE A 190 22.54 -24.05 -15.07
CA ILE A 190 22.73 -23.07 -13.99
C ILE A 190 21.48 -23.05 -13.11
N ASP A 191 21.63 -22.88 -11.82
CA ASP A 191 20.48 -22.63 -10.96
C ASP A 191 20.04 -21.15 -10.98
N GLY A 192 18.72 -20.90 -10.96
CA GLY A 192 18.15 -19.58 -11.13
C GLY A 192 18.49 -18.59 -10.00
N ALA A 193 18.61 -19.06 -8.76
CA ALA A 193 18.93 -18.16 -7.65
C ALA A 193 20.40 -17.73 -7.69
N THR A 194 21.32 -18.63 -8.05
CA THR A 194 22.74 -18.31 -8.28
C THR A 194 22.89 -17.35 -9.45
N PHE A 195 22.20 -17.62 -10.56
CA PHE A 195 22.22 -16.74 -11.73
C PHE A 195 21.78 -15.30 -11.38
N LEU A 196 20.62 -15.13 -10.74
CA LEU A 196 20.13 -13.80 -10.36
C LEU A 196 21.07 -13.11 -9.38
N ARG A 197 21.63 -13.84 -8.41
CA ARG A 197 22.60 -13.30 -7.45
C ARG A 197 23.86 -12.80 -8.14
N GLU A 198 24.41 -13.58 -9.07
CA GLU A 198 25.61 -13.18 -9.82
C GLU A 198 25.35 -11.92 -10.63
N VAL A 199 24.22 -11.83 -11.33
CA VAL A 199 23.85 -10.65 -12.11
C VAL A 199 23.65 -9.43 -11.20
N ASN A 200 22.97 -9.58 -10.07
CA ASN A 200 22.75 -8.51 -9.10
C ASN A 200 24.05 -8.05 -8.42
N LEU A 201 25.08 -8.90 -8.36
CA LEU A 201 26.44 -8.54 -7.94
C LEU A 201 27.29 -7.90 -9.06
N GLY A 202 26.69 -7.66 -10.23
CA GLY A 202 27.33 -7.00 -11.36
C GLY A 202 28.09 -7.95 -12.31
N LEU A 203 28.01 -9.26 -12.10
CA LEU A 203 28.59 -10.24 -13.02
C LEU A 203 27.70 -10.35 -14.27
N LYS A 204 28.32 -10.65 -15.41
CA LYS A 204 27.63 -10.84 -16.69
C LYS A 204 27.93 -12.26 -17.20
N PRO A 205 27.24 -13.29 -16.71
CA PRO A 205 27.44 -14.64 -17.20
C PRO A 205 27.12 -14.73 -18.69
N SER A 206 27.95 -15.48 -19.44
CA SER A 206 27.73 -15.73 -20.86
C SER A 206 26.68 -16.84 -21.01
N LEU A 207 25.54 -16.53 -21.63
CA LEU A 207 24.40 -17.43 -21.76
C LEU A 207 24.29 -18.07 -23.15
N GLY A 208 24.95 -17.50 -24.16
CA GLY A 208 24.71 -17.84 -25.56
C GLY A 208 23.41 -17.22 -26.11
N GLU A 209 22.99 -17.66 -27.30
CA GLU A 209 21.86 -17.07 -28.00
C GLU A 209 20.50 -17.65 -27.57
N ARG A 210 20.47 -18.93 -27.15
CA ARG A 210 19.25 -19.68 -26.88
C ARG A 210 19.24 -20.16 -25.43
N VAL A 211 18.33 -19.64 -24.61
CA VAL A 211 18.23 -19.95 -23.19
C VAL A 211 16.92 -20.64 -22.86
N ALA A 212 16.98 -21.78 -22.19
CA ALA A 212 15.83 -22.42 -21.58
C ALA A 212 15.74 -22.06 -20.10
N VAL A 213 14.55 -21.71 -19.61
CA VAL A 213 14.29 -21.50 -18.18
C VAL A 213 13.23 -22.52 -17.74
N VAL A 214 13.51 -23.32 -16.72
CA VAL A 214 12.58 -24.34 -16.21
C VAL A 214 11.89 -23.84 -14.94
N GLY A 215 10.57 -23.62 -15.01
CA GLY A 215 9.79 -23.17 -13.87
C GLY A 215 8.63 -22.27 -14.28
N GLY A 216 7.80 -21.86 -13.32
CA GLY A 216 6.63 -21.01 -13.59
C GLY A 216 6.30 -20.05 -12.45
N GLY A 217 7.22 -19.86 -11.50
CA GLY A 217 7.11 -18.87 -10.43
C GLY A 217 7.77 -17.53 -10.80
N ASN A 218 7.67 -16.53 -9.92
CA ASN A 218 8.27 -15.22 -10.13
C ASN A 218 9.78 -15.30 -10.43
N VAL A 219 10.50 -16.22 -9.79
CA VAL A 219 11.94 -16.44 -10.06
C VAL A 219 12.18 -16.83 -11.52
N ALA A 220 11.32 -17.69 -12.11
CA ALA A 220 11.47 -18.09 -13.53
C ALA A 220 11.24 -16.90 -14.47
N ILE A 221 10.27 -16.04 -14.16
CA ILE A 221 10.01 -14.80 -14.91
C ILE A 221 11.20 -13.84 -14.79
N ASP A 222 11.71 -13.62 -13.57
CA ASP A 222 12.87 -12.76 -13.32
C ASP A 222 14.12 -13.27 -14.04
N VAL A 223 14.36 -14.59 -14.02
CA VAL A 223 15.46 -15.24 -14.74
C VAL A 223 15.33 -15.02 -16.25
N ALA A 224 14.15 -15.28 -16.82
CA ALA A 224 13.93 -15.16 -18.26
C ALA A 224 14.10 -13.70 -18.75
N ARG A 225 13.50 -12.75 -18.05
CA ARG A 225 13.62 -11.31 -18.36
C ARG A 225 15.08 -10.80 -18.18
N THR A 226 15.78 -11.32 -17.18
CA THR A 226 17.20 -11.02 -16.96
C THR A 226 18.07 -11.60 -18.06
N ALA A 227 17.81 -12.83 -18.51
CA ALA A 227 18.55 -13.47 -19.61
C ALA A 227 18.38 -12.68 -20.94
N ALA A 228 17.16 -12.21 -21.23
CA ALA A 228 16.91 -11.36 -22.38
C ALA A 228 17.73 -10.05 -22.31
N ARG A 229 17.79 -9.39 -21.17
CA ARG A 229 18.59 -8.16 -20.95
C ARG A 229 20.10 -8.39 -21.06
N LEU A 230 20.58 -9.60 -20.80
CA LEU A 230 21.97 -9.99 -21.00
C LEU A 230 22.31 -10.35 -22.46
N GLY A 231 21.35 -10.23 -23.38
CA GLY A 231 21.54 -10.40 -24.80
C GLY A 231 21.20 -11.78 -25.34
N ALA A 232 20.48 -12.62 -24.61
CA ALA A 232 19.94 -13.86 -25.17
C ALA A 232 18.86 -13.52 -26.22
N HIS A 233 19.06 -14.02 -27.45
CA HIS A 233 18.15 -13.75 -28.58
C HIS A 233 16.83 -14.50 -28.45
N LYS A 234 16.86 -15.72 -27.92
CA LYS A 234 15.69 -16.56 -27.73
C LYS A 234 15.64 -17.12 -26.32
N VAL A 235 14.64 -16.71 -25.55
CA VAL A 235 14.41 -17.18 -24.18
C VAL A 235 13.10 -17.93 -24.11
N ASN A 236 13.16 -19.20 -23.73
CA ASN A 236 11.98 -20.07 -23.61
C ASN A 236 11.80 -20.50 -22.15
N ILE A 237 10.62 -20.25 -21.58
CA ILE A 237 10.23 -20.82 -20.30
C ILE A 237 9.55 -22.17 -20.54
N LEU A 238 10.05 -23.24 -19.94
CA LEU A 238 9.45 -24.57 -19.95
C LEU A 238 8.63 -24.76 -18.68
N TYR A 239 7.30 -24.82 -18.82
CA TYR A 239 6.40 -24.93 -17.68
C TYR A 239 5.47 -26.14 -17.78
N ARG A 240 5.52 -26.99 -16.75
CA ARG A 240 4.81 -28.29 -16.73
C ARG A 240 3.29 -28.23 -16.58
N ARG A 241 2.71 -27.03 -16.31
CA ARG A 241 1.26 -26.80 -16.20
C ARG A 241 0.81 -25.75 -17.22
N SER A 242 -0.49 -25.39 -17.19
CA SER A 242 -1.03 -24.35 -18.06
C SER A 242 -0.87 -22.95 -17.45
N ARG A 243 -1.27 -21.93 -18.21
CA ARG A 243 -1.28 -20.53 -17.78
C ARG A 243 -2.08 -20.33 -16.48
N ALA A 244 -3.21 -21.03 -16.34
CA ALA A 244 -4.10 -20.89 -15.19
C ALA A 244 -3.48 -21.35 -13.87
N GLU A 245 -2.57 -22.34 -13.91
CA GLU A 245 -1.86 -22.84 -12.73
C GLU A 245 -0.52 -22.15 -12.48
N MET A 246 -0.17 -21.13 -13.28
CA MET A 246 1.10 -20.43 -13.15
C MET A 246 1.09 -19.52 -11.91
N PRO A 247 2.00 -19.74 -10.91
CA PRO A 247 1.99 -18.97 -9.67
C PRO A 247 2.68 -17.60 -9.79
N ALA A 248 3.31 -17.29 -10.92
CA ALA A 248 3.92 -15.99 -11.16
C ALA A 248 2.85 -14.89 -11.26
N ASN A 249 3.22 -13.66 -10.88
CA ASN A 249 2.35 -12.50 -11.01
C ASN A 249 1.90 -12.33 -12.47
N PRO A 250 0.59 -12.30 -12.75
CA PRO A 250 0.07 -12.18 -14.12
C PRO A 250 0.62 -10.99 -14.90
N GLU A 251 0.77 -9.82 -14.25
CA GLU A 251 1.32 -8.61 -14.88
C GLU A 251 2.77 -8.81 -15.33
N GLU A 252 3.59 -9.48 -14.51
CA GLU A 252 5.01 -9.75 -14.83
C GLU A 252 5.15 -10.79 -15.94
N VAL A 253 4.22 -11.73 -16.02
CA VAL A 253 4.19 -12.71 -17.12
C VAL A 253 3.82 -12.03 -18.43
N GLU A 254 2.83 -11.11 -18.46
CA GLU A 254 2.52 -10.31 -19.65
C GLU A 254 3.72 -9.47 -20.09
N GLN A 255 4.37 -8.81 -19.14
CA GLN A 255 5.58 -8.04 -19.43
C GLN A 255 6.71 -8.89 -20.02
N ALA A 256 6.89 -10.12 -19.55
CA ALA A 256 7.88 -11.05 -20.11
C ALA A 256 7.55 -11.42 -21.56
N LEU A 257 6.26 -11.69 -21.86
CA LEU A 257 5.80 -11.97 -23.22
C LEU A 257 6.00 -10.77 -24.15
N GLU A 258 5.69 -9.56 -23.70
CA GLU A 258 5.93 -8.32 -24.45
C GLU A 258 7.42 -8.05 -24.69
N GLU A 259 8.31 -8.51 -23.82
CA GLU A 259 9.77 -8.46 -23.94
C GLU A 259 10.34 -9.57 -24.85
N GLY A 260 9.49 -10.40 -25.46
CA GLY A 260 9.87 -11.44 -26.41
C GLY A 260 10.21 -12.79 -25.78
N VAL A 261 9.92 -13.00 -24.49
CA VAL A 261 10.05 -14.32 -23.85
C VAL A 261 8.92 -15.24 -24.35
N GLU A 262 9.26 -16.43 -24.78
CA GLU A 262 8.28 -17.47 -25.16
C GLU A 262 8.02 -18.41 -23.98
N ILE A 263 6.75 -18.82 -23.77
CA ILE A 263 6.39 -19.78 -22.72
C ILE A 263 5.82 -21.05 -23.37
N LEU A 264 6.50 -22.16 -23.15
CA LEU A 264 6.03 -23.48 -23.56
C LEU A 264 5.30 -24.13 -22.38
N PHE A 265 3.97 -24.08 -22.42
CA PHE A 265 3.11 -24.69 -21.43
C PHE A 265 2.99 -26.19 -21.62
N LEU A 266 2.68 -26.91 -20.54
CA LEU A 266 2.50 -28.36 -20.54
C LEU A 266 3.73 -29.10 -21.05
N VAL A 267 4.92 -28.63 -20.68
CA VAL A 267 6.20 -29.22 -21.07
C VAL A 267 7.14 -29.28 -19.87
N THR A 268 7.84 -30.41 -19.73
CA THR A 268 8.90 -30.55 -18.71
C THR A 268 10.11 -31.27 -19.30
N PRO A 269 11.36 -30.90 -18.96
CA PRO A 269 12.54 -31.63 -19.36
C PRO A 269 12.62 -32.96 -18.60
N THR A 270 13.14 -33.99 -19.26
CA THR A 270 13.35 -35.33 -18.69
C THR A 270 14.82 -35.76 -18.73
N ARG A 271 15.59 -35.23 -19.66
CA ARG A 271 17.02 -35.54 -19.83
C ARG A 271 17.74 -34.40 -20.51
N ILE A 272 18.98 -34.21 -20.16
CA ILE A 272 19.90 -33.23 -20.74
C ILE A 272 21.14 -33.96 -21.23
N LYS A 273 21.57 -33.69 -22.47
CA LYS A 273 22.84 -34.12 -23.01
C LYS A 273 23.61 -32.93 -23.58
N ARG A 274 24.90 -32.91 -23.47
CA ARG A 274 25.72 -31.91 -24.13
C ARG A 274 26.29 -32.53 -25.44
N GLU A 275 25.90 -31.97 -26.55
CA GLU A 275 26.30 -32.43 -27.89
C GLU A 275 26.71 -31.19 -28.71
N ASN A 276 27.87 -31.29 -29.40
CA ASN A 276 28.39 -30.24 -30.28
C ASN A 276 28.48 -28.82 -29.60
N GLY A 277 28.77 -28.78 -28.31
CA GLY A 277 28.86 -27.54 -27.57
C GLY A 277 27.55 -26.97 -27.06
N ARG A 278 26.39 -27.53 -27.44
CA ARG A 278 25.04 -27.15 -27.01
C ARG A 278 24.41 -28.20 -26.10
N LEU A 279 23.36 -27.78 -25.41
CA LEU A 279 22.50 -28.65 -24.60
C LEU A 279 21.37 -29.19 -25.49
N SER A 280 21.33 -30.50 -25.73
CA SER A 280 20.17 -31.21 -26.28
C SER A 280 19.27 -31.61 -25.11
N ILE A 281 18.11 -30.98 -25.01
CA ILE A 281 17.16 -31.18 -23.92
C ILE A 281 15.98 -32.00 -24.42
N THR A 282 15.84 -33.22 -23.91
CA THR A 282 14.66 -34.05 -24.14
C THR A 282 13.55 -33.57 -23.21
N CYS A 283 12.42 -33.15 -23.81
CA CYS A 283 11.22 -32.72 -23.12
C CYS A 283 10.09 -33.69 -23.36
N ILE A 284 9.14 -33.80 -22.42
CA ILE A 284 7.92 -34.57 -22.57
C ILE A 284 6.71 -33.62 -22.42
N ARG A 285 5.64 -33.91 -23.16
CA ARG A 285 4.36 -33.20 -23.04
C ARG A 285 3.60 -33.67 -21.79
N MET A 286 2.84 -32.76 -21.21
CA MET A 286 2.07 -33.00 -19.99
C MET A 286 0.58 -32.79 -20.25
N GLU A 287 -0.25 -33.50 -19.50
CA GLU A 287 -1.68 -33.21 -19.35
C GLU A 287 -1.98 -32.90 -17.89
N LEU A 288 -3.13 -32.28 -17.62
CA LEU A 288 -3.53 -31.88 -16.27
C LEU A 288 -4.61 -32.83 -15.74
N SER A 289 -4.36 -33.40 -14.58
CA SER A 289 -5.25 -34.26 -13.81
C SER A 289 -5.92 -33.49 -12.66
N GLU A 290 -6.47 -34.21 -11.69
CA GLU A 290 -7.08 -33.65 -10.48
C GLU A 290 -6.12 -32.72 -9.70
N PRO A 291 -6.65 -31.77 -8.93
CA PRO A 291 -5.84 -30.87 -8.12
C PRO A 291 -4.96 -31.60 -7.10
N ASP A 292 -3.74 -31.07 -6.88
CA ASP A 292 -2.83 -31.50 -5.83
C ASP A 292 -3.11 -30.77 -4.50
N ASP A 293 -2.31 -31.05 -3.45
CA ASP A 293 -2.43 -30.42 -2.12
C ASP A 293 -2.35 -28.88 -2.15
N SER A 294 -1.82 -28.28 -3.24
CA SER A 294 -1.77 -26.84 -3.45
C SER A 294 -3.03 -26.27 -4.13
N GLY A 295 -4.00 -27.10 -4.45
CA GLY A 295 -5.22 -26.73 -5.18
C GLY A 295 -5.02 -26.55 -6.68
N ARG A 296 -3.80 -26.78 -7.24
CA ARG A 296 -3.50 -26.68 -8.66
C ARG A 296 -3.56 -28.05 -9.32
N ARG A 297 -4.06 -28.12 -10.55
CA ARG A 297 -4.14 -29.38 -11.28
C ARG A 297 -2.77 -30.04 -11.44
N ARG A 298 -2.72 -31.34 -11.16
CA ARG A 298 -1.48 -32.12 -11.17
C ARG A 298 -1.04 -32.41 -12.61
N PRO A 299 0.23 -32.12 -12.97
CA PRO A 299 0.75 -32.44 -14.29
C PRO A 299 1.12 -33.93 -14.36
N VAL A 300 0.67 -34.60 -15.42
CA VAL A 300 0.93 -36.02 -15.72
C VAL A 300 1.59 -36.12 -17.11
N PRO A 301 2.69 -36.87 -17.26
CA PRO A 301 3.35 -37.00 -18.54
C PRO A 301 2.52 -37.83 -19.54
N ILE A 302 2.45 -37.36 -20.78
CA ILE A 302 1.84 -38.08 -21.90
C ILE A 302 2.89 -39.04 -22.48
N LYS A 303 2.60 -40.33 -22.49
CA LYS A 303 3.52 -41.36 -23.02
C LYS A 303 3.84 -41.09 -24.47
N ASP A 304 5.07 -41.42 -24.88
CA ASP A 304 5.56 -41.36 -26.26
C ASP A 304 5.42 -39.96 -26.90
N SER A 305 5.46 -38.89 -26.07
CA SER A 305 5.36 -37.49 -26.52
C SER A 305 6.67 -36.73 -26.38
N GLU A 306 7.80 -37.45 -26.25
CA GLU A 306 9.13 -36.88 -26.12
C GLU A 306 9.56 -36.14 -27.39
N PHE A 307 10.25 -35.02 -27.19
CA PHE A 307 10.85 -34.26 -28.27
C PHE A 307 12.12 -33.56 -27.78
N ASN A 308 13.03 -33.25 -28.67
CA ASN A 308 14.28 -32.61 -28.37
C ASN A 308 14.28 -31.14 -28.77
N ASN A 309 14.88 -30.30 -27.93
CA ASN A 309 15.20 -28.92 -28.21
C ASN A 309 16.67 -28.64 -27.90
N GLU A 310 17.27 -27.76 -28.67
CA GLU A 310 18.67 -27.33 -28.47
C GLU A 310 18.73 -25.92 -27.85
N PHE A 311 19.57 -25.79 -26.83
CA PHE A 311 19.84 -24.53 -26.15
C PHE A 311 21.35 -24.39 -25.85
N ASP A 312 21.80 -23.18 -25.67
CA ASP A 312 23.16 -22.90 -25.21
C ASP A 312 23.26 -23.01 -23.68
N THR A 313 22.21 -22.56 -22.99
CA THR A 313 22.12 -22.57 -21.53
C THR A 313 20.72 -23.02 -21.07
N LEU A 314 20.67 -23.76 -19.96
CA LEU A 314 19.46 -24.05 -19.21
C LEU A 314 19.56 -23.48 -17.80
N ILE A 315 18.52 -22.73 -17.37
CA ILE A 315 18.47 -22.15 -16.03
C ILE A 315 17.30 -22.77 -15.25
N ALA A 316 17.62 -23.49 -14.16
CA ALA A 316 16.62 -24.20 -13.36
C ALA A 316 16.04 -23.25 -12.27
N ALA A 317 14.74 -22.95 -12.37
CA ALA A 317 14.00 -22.11 -11.41
C ALA A 317 12.83 -22.91 -10.80
N VAL A 318 13.11 -24.11 -10.31
CA VAL A 318 12.11 -25.10 -9.85
C VAL A 318 11.79 -25.03 -8.36
N GLY A 319 12.35 -24.05 -7.67
CA GLY A 319 12.09 -23.77 -6.26
C GLY A 319 13.37 -23.65 -5.42
N GLN A 320 13.16 -23.26 -4.16
CA GLN A 320 14.24 -23.04 -3.19
C GLN A 320 13.87 -23.64 -1.83
N ALA A 321 14.87 -23.94 -1.01
CA ALA A 321 14.70 -24.47 0.34
C ALA A 321 15.66 -23.77 1.33
N PRO A 322 15.31 -23.72 2.61
CA PRO A 322 16.23 -23.30 3.67
C PRO A 322 17.40 -24.27 3.82
N GLN A 323 18.56 -23.72 4.19
CA GLN A 323 19.74 -24.51 4.56
C GLN A 323 20.17 -24.13 5.98
N THR A 324 19.64 -24.85 6.96
CA THR A 324 19.94 -24.59 8.39
C THR A 324 21.22 -25.30 8.79
N PRO A 325 22.23 -24.58 9.39
CA PRO A 325 23.43 -25.23 9.92
C PRO A 325 23.10 -26.29 10.98
N GLY A 326 23.72 -27.47 10.88
CA GLY A 326 23.47 -28.57 11.84
C GLY A 326 23.83 -28.22 13.29
N ASP A 327 24.84 -27.36 13.49
CA ASP A 327 25.27 -26.90 14.82
C ASP A 327 24.23 -26.00 15.53
N PHE A 328 23.20 -25.54 14.82
CA PHE A 328 22.06 -24.86 15.46
C PHE A 328 21.20 -25.81 16.28
N ARG A 329 21.27 -27.12 16.01
CA ARG A 329 20.52 -28.19 16.72
C ARG A 329 19.02 -27.92 16.75
N LEU A 330 18.48 -27.46 15.62
CA LEU A 330 17.06 -27.18 15.46
C LEU A 330 16.33 -28.38 14.85
N ARG A 331 15.07 -28.52 15.16
CA ARG A 331 14.20 -29.50 14.50
C ARG A 331 13.82 -28.98 13.12
N ILE A 332 14.06 -29.81 12.11
CA ILE A 332 13.77 -29.53 10.72
C ILE A 332 12.54 -30.33 10.28
N GLY A 333 11.63 -29.66 9.59
CA GLY A 333 10.40 -30.22 9.04
C GLY A 333 10.46 -30.55 7.56
N LYS A 334 9.31 -30.75 6.97
CA LYS A 334 9.14 -30.98 5.51
C LYS A 334 9.68 -29.77 4.74
N GLY A 335 10.39 -30.02 3.64
CA GLY A 335 10.95 -28.92 2.81
C GLY A 335 12.14 -28.19 3.47
N SER A 336 12.84 -28.84 4.40
CA SER A 336 14.00 -28.29 5.12
C SER A 336 13.69 -27.06 5.98
N THR A 337 12.43 -26.81 6.31
CA THR A 337 11.99 -25.66 7.12
C THR A 337 12.23 -25.89 8.61
N ILE A 338 12.52 -24.81 9.35
CA ILE A 338 12.67 -24.87 10.81
C ILE A 338 11.30 -25.04 11.46
N GLN A 339 11.17 -26.03 12.35
CA GLN A 339 9.94 -26.24 13.13
C GLN A 339 9.85 -25.24 14.29
N ILE A 340 8.69 -24.61 14.42
CA ILE A 340 8.37 -23.66 15.49
C ILE A 340 7.01 -23.98 16.10
N ASP A 341 6.78 -23.46 17.28
CA ASP A 341 5.42 -23.29 17.80
C ASP A 341 4.73 -22.13 17.06
N PRO A 342 3.57 -22.32 16.43
CA PRO A 342 2.96 -21.30 15.55
C PRO A 342 2.43 -20.08 16.31
N VAL A 343 2.24 -20.17 17.63
CA VAL A 343 1.74 -19.07 18.47
C VAL A 343 2.88 -18.22 18.99
N THR A 344 3.95 -18.86 19.49
CA THR A 344 5.08 -18.19 20.13
C THR A 344 6.26 -17.97 19.20
N LEU A 345 6.32 -18.62 18.04
CA LEU A 345 7.44 -18.68 17.09
C LEU A 345 8.72 -19.26 17.69
N ILE A 346 8.66 -19.87 18.88
CA ILE A 346 9.80 -20.51 19.55
C ILE A 346 10.12 -21.84 18.86
N THR A 347 11.41 -22.10 18.68
CA THR A 347 11.91 -23.38 18.20
C THR A 347 11.98 -24.42 19.33
N ASN A 348 12.60 -25.57 19.09
CA ASN A 348 12.90 -26.54 20.17
C ASN A 348 13.97 -26.05 21.17
N ARG A 349 14.52 -24.85 21.01
CA ARG A 349 15.50 -24.24 21.93
C ARG A 349 14.91 -22.98 22.57
N ALA A 350 14.97 -22.91 23.90
CA ALA A 350 14.50 -21.75 24.66
C ALA A 350 15.26 -20.48 24.24
N GLY A 351 14.56 -19.36 24.08
CA GLY A 351 15.13 -18.09 23.64
C GLY A 351 15.50 -18.04 22.14
N VAL A 352 15.23 -19.10 21.37
CA VAL A 352 15.51 -19.15 19.93
C VAL A 352 14.20 -19.17 19.16
N PHE A 353 14.00 -18.15 18.35
CA PHE A 353 12.84 -17.94 17.50
C PHE A 353 13.23 -18.10 16.02
N ALA A 354 12.28 -18.43 15.18
CA ALA A 354 12.53 -18.47 13.73
C ALA A 354 11.33 -17.91 12.96
N GLY A 355 11.60 -17.39 11.75
CA GLY A 355 10.58 -16.83 10.88
C GLY A 355 11.04 -16.54 9.46
N GLY A 356 10.14 -15.95 8.65
CA GLY A 356 10.36 -15.78 7.22
C GLY A 356 10.51 -17.10 6.48
N ASP A 357 11.14 -17.08 5.31
CA ASP A 357 11.26 -18.25 4.44
C ASP A 357 12.02 -19.43 5.09
N ALA A 358 12.77 -19.20 6.17
CA ALA A 358 13.38 -20.28 6.95
C ALA A 358 12.34 -21.22 7.61
N VAL A 359 11.12 -20.74 7.81
CA VAL A 359 10.00 -21.45 8.42
C VAL A 359 8.90 -21.78 7.41
N THR A 360 8.55 -20.84 6.55
CA THR A 360 7.42 -21.00 5.61
C THR A 360 7.83 -21.66 4.28
N GLY A 361 9.12 -21.73 3.97
CA GLY A 361 9.61 -21.84 2.59
C GLY A 361 9.48 -20.50 1.87
N PRO A 362 9.87 -20.42 0.58
CA PRO A 362 9.81 -19.19 -0.20
C PRO A 362 8.40 -18.58 -0.24
N ALA A 363 8.28 -17.33 0.21
CA ALA A 363 7.03 -16.59 0.33
C ALA A 363 7.17 -15.15 -0.20
N THR A 364 6.18 -14.31 0.04
CA THR A 364 6.22 -12.91 -0.40
C THR A 364 6.99 -12.02 0.59
N VAL A 365 7.49 -10.88 0.08
CA VAL A 365 8.14 -9.86 0.93
C VAL A 365 7.19 -9.36 2.02
N ALA A 366 5.90 -9.18 1.70
CA ALA A 366 4.89 -8.72 2.65
C ALA A 366 4.69 -9.72 3.80
N GLU A 367 4.66 -11.03 3.51
CA GLU A 367 4.57 -12.09 4.51
C GLU A 367 5.82 -12.15 5.38
N ALA A 368 7.00 -12.01 4.78
CA ALA A 368 8.26 -11.96 5.51
C ALA A 368 8.31 -10.77 6.49
N LEU A 369 7.87 -9.57 6.07
CA LEU A 369 7.76 -8.40 6.94
C LEU A 369 6.76 -8.62 8.08
N ALA A 370 5.61 -9.22 7.80
CA ALA A 370 4.60 -9.56 8.80
C ALA A 370 5.14 -10.57 9.84
N ASN A 371 5.89 -11.58 9.38
CA ASN A 371 6.58 -12.53 10.24
C ASN A 371 7.60 -11.84 11.16
N GLY A 372 8.39 -10.91 10.62
CA GLY A 372 9.35 -10.13 11.42
C GLY A 372 8.67 -9.28 12.50
N ARG A 373 7.54 -8.63 12.17
CA ARG A 373 6.73 -7.89 13.15
C ARG A 373 6.19 -8.80 14.25
N LEU A 374 5.65 -9.96 13.87
CA LEU A 374 5.14 -10.94 14.82
C LEU A 374 6.27 -11.48 15.72
N ALA A 375 7.44 -11.78 15.15
CA ALA A 375 8.60 -12.23 15.89
C ALA A 375 9.05 -11.21 16.94
N ALA A 376 9.10 -9.93 16.59
CA ALA A 376 9.42 -8.86 17.53
C ALA A 376 8.45 -8.84 18.72
N SER A 377 7.15 -8.97 18.48
CA SER A 377 6.14 -9.05 19.55
C SER A 377 6.33 -10.30 20.41
N ARG A 378 6.64 -11.46 19.82
CA ARG A 378 6.82 -12.71 20.56
C ARG A 378 8.10 -12.74 21.38
N ILE A 379 9.16 -12.11 20.88
CA ILE A 379 10.41 -11.94 21.62
C ILE A 379 10.19 -11.00 22.81
N ASP A 380 9.46 -9.90 22.63
CA ASP A 380 9.09 -9.01 23.73
C ASP A 380 8.23 -9.73 24.79
N ASP A 381 7.20 -10.48 24.36
CA ASP A 381 6.38 -11.28 25.26
C ASP A 381 7.23 -12.28 26.09
N TYR A 382 8.21 -12.93 25.44
CA TYR A 382 9.11 -13.89 26.08
C TYR A 382 10.02 -13.21 27.11
N LEU A 383 10.67 -12.11 26.75
CA LEU A 383 11.58 -11.38 27.62
C LEU A 383 10.87 -10.70 28.79
N GLN A 384 9.62 -10.30 28.61
CA GLN A 384 8.77 -9.73 29.65
C GLN A 384 7.97 -10.80 30.43
N HIS A 385 8.25 -12.09 30.21
CA HIS A 385 7.55 -13.23 30.83
C HIS A 385 6.02 -13.19 30.67
N ARG A 386 5.53 -12.66 29.53
CA ARG A 386 4.11 -12.64 29.20
C ARG A 386 3.75 -13.84 28.32
N TYR A 387 2.57 -14.41 28.56
CA TYR A 387 2.04 -15.39 27.62
C TYR A 387 1.36 -14.65 26.45
N PRO A 388 1.68 -15.00 25.18
CA PRO A 388 1.09 -14.32 24.04
C PRO A 388 -0.44 -14.40 24.09
N GLN A 389 -1.09 -13.25 24.18
CA GLN A 389 -2.54 -13.17 23.98
C GLN A 389 -2.81 -13.37 22.49
N VAL A 390 -3.36 -14.52 22.14
CA VAL A 390 -3.96 -14.69 20.80
C VAL A 390 -5.23 -13.86 20.81
N SER A 391 -5.12 -12.59 20.41
CA SER A 391 -6.31 -11.76 20.27
C SER A 391 -7.23 -12.44 19.26
N LYS A 392 -8.42 -12.83 19.70
CA LYS A 392 -9.52 -13.20 18.81
C LYS A 392 -10.01 -11.97 17.99
N GLU A 393 -9.49 -10.82 18.30
CA GLU A 393 -9.68 -9.55 17.60
C GLU A 393 -8.80 -9.51 16.37
N GLY A 394 -9.28 -9.95 15.30
CA GLY A 394 -8.35 -9.64 14.31
C GLY A 394 -8.61 -9.93 12.89
N ARG A 395 -9.58 -10.65 12.55
CA ARG A 395 -10.16 -10.48 11.23
C ARG A 395 -11.21 -9.37 11.35
N GLN A 396 -10.79 -8.11 11.06
CA GLN A 396 -11.76 -7.10 10.64
C GLN A 396 -12.70 -7.82 9.69
N LYS A 397 -14.01 -7.83 10.01
CA LYS A 397 -15.02 -8.41 9.12
C LYS A 397 -14.72 -7.86 7.74
N LEU A 398 -14.43 -8.74 6.80
CA LEU A 398 -14.36 -8.36 5.39
C LEU A 398 -15.65 -7.61 5.11
N VAL A 399 -15.53 -6.39 4.63
CA VAL A 399 -16.69 -5.59 4.24
C VAL A 399 -17.38 -6.38 3.14
N GLY A 400 -18.66 -6.73 3.30
CA GLY A 400 -19.43 -7.53 2.34
C GLY A 400 -19.50 -6.89 0.95
N ASP A 401 -20.06 -7.59 -0.03
CA ASP A 401 -20.21 -7.08 -1.40
C ASP A 401 -21.11 -5.86 -1.48
N LEU A 402 -20.93 -5.05 -2.52
CA LEU A 402 -21.82 -3.92 -2.81
C LEU A 402 -23.18 -4.45 -3.27
N LEU A 403 -24.26 -3.76 -2.88
CA LEU A 403 -25.57 -4.05 -3.43
C LEU A 403 -25.65 -3.62 -4.91
N PRO A 404 -26.41 -4.34 -5.77
CA PRO A 404 -26.56 -3.97 -7.17
C PRO A 404 -26.97 -2.52 -7.38
N GLU A 405 -27.92 -2.02 -6.61
CA GLU A 405 -28.39 -0.64 -6.67
C GLU A 405 -27.27 0.36 -6.34
N THR A 406 -26.41 0.02 -5.39
CA THR A 406 -25.25 0.84 -5.03
C THR A 406 -24.22 0.88 -6.17
N ILE A 407 -23.99 -0.26 -6.86
CA ILE A 407 -23.09 -0.33 -8.00
C ILE A 407 -23.56 0.57 -9.14
N GLU A 408 -24.88 0.58 -9.43
CA GLU A 408 -25.48 1.42 -10.48
C GLU A 408 -25.33 2.91 -10.19
N MET A 409 -25.41 3.32 -8.92
CA MET A 409 -25.26 4.73 -8.51
C MET A 409 -23.80 5.21 -8.48
N ILE A 410 -22.83 4.31 -8.43
CA ILE A 410 -21.41 4.71 -8.39
C ILE A 410 -20.93 5.03 -9.81
N ARG A 411 -20.42 6.24 -10.00
CA ARG A 411 -19.84 6.66 -11.29
C ARG A 411 -18.67 5.75 -11.68
N LYS A 412 -18.76 5.17 -12.88
CA LYS A 412 -17.64 4.43 -13.49
C LYS A 412 -16.55 5.40 -13.94
N ILE A 413 -15.34 5.19 -13.46
CA ILE A 413 -14.16 5.99 -13.80
C ILE A 413 -13.05 4.99 -14.12
N GLY A 414 -12.49 5.05 -15.32
CA GLY A 414 -11.42 4.14 -15.74
C GLY A 414 -10.23 4.18 -14.78
N ARG A 415 -9.65 3.01 -14.48
CA ARG A 415 -8.40 2.92 -13.73
C ARG A 415 -7.28 3.57 -14.57
N LEU A 416 -6.50 4.43 -13.94
CA LEU A 416 -5.26 4.92 -14.50
C LEU A 416 -4.20 3.84 -14.25
N GLU A 417 -3.68 3.24 -15.31
CA GLU A 417 -2.62 2.26 -15.17
C GLU A 417 -1.29 2.97 -14.86
N PRO A 418 -0.42 2.41 -13.98
CA PRO A 418 0.90 2.97 -13.74
C PRO A 418 1.69 3.07 -15.04
N PRO A 419 2.41 4.16 -15.31
CA PRO A 419 3.21 4.26 -16.52
C PRO A 419 4.35 3.22 -16.50
N ILE A 420 4.57 2.57 -17.63
CA ILE A 420 5.58 1.52 -17.82
C ILE A 420 6.41 1.89 -19.06
N LEU A 421 7.72 1.65 -19.01
CA LEU A 421 8.59 1.82 -20.16
C LEU A 421 8.11 0.92 -21.33
N PRO A 422 8.18 1.40 -22.58
CA PRO A 422 7.82 0.57 -23.74
C PRO A 422 8.74 -0.65 -23.85
N PRO A 423 8.25 -1.78 -24.42
CA PRO A 423 8.98 -3.05 -24.45
C PRO A 423 10.42 -2.94 -25.01
N GLU A 424 10.60 -2.16 -26.07
CA GLU A 424 11.90 -1.98 -26.71
C GLU A 424 12.90 -1.20 -25.84
N ALA A 425 12.42 -0.35 -24.92
CA ALA A 425 13.27 0.37 -23.98
C ALA A 425 13.62 -0.51 -22.78
N ARG A 426 12.61 -1.14 -22.15
CA ARG A 426 12.79 -1.89 -20.91
C ARG A 426 13.57 -3.20 -21.09
N ALA A 427 13.67 -3.75 -22.31
CA ALA A 427 14.44 -4.96 -22.59
C ALA A 427 15.95 -4.70 -22.78
N LYS A 428 16.42 -3.43 -22.84
CA LYS A 428 17.80 -3.09 -23.16
C LYS A 428 18.74 -3.05 -21.97
N ASP A 429 18.24 -2.74 -20.79
CA ASP A 429 19.05 -2.49 -19.60
C ASP A 429 18.31 -2.89 -18.31
N PHE A 430 18.90 -2.53 -17.17
CA PHE A 430 18.37 -2.81 -15.84
C PHE A 430 17.76 -1.58 -15.16
N GLU A 431 17.39 -0.56 -15.93
CA GLU A 431 16.63 0.57 -15.40
C GLU A 431 15.23 0.16 -14.96
N THR A 432 14.66 0.90 -14.02
CA THR A 432 13.35 0.60 -13.45
C THR A 432 12.27 0.62 -14.52
N VAL A 433 11.58 -0.49 -14.69
CA VAL A 433 10.57 -0.69 -15.75
C VAL A 433 9.28 0.07 -15.47
N GLU A 434 8.76 -0.02 -14.26
CA GLU A 434 7.55 0.67 -13.84
C GLU A 434 7.91 2.08 -13.35
N LEU A 435 7.24 3.09 -13.87
CA LEU A 435 7.45 4.48 -13.48
C LEU A 435 6.44 4.90 -12.41
N VAL A 436 6.68 6.05 -11.78
CA VAL A 436 5.76 6.61 -10.80
C VAL A 436 4.70 7.47 -11.48
N TYR A 437 3.50 7.55 -10.92
CA TYR A 437 2.50 8.53 -11.34
C TYR A 437 3.02 9.96 -11.22
N ASP A 438 2.60 10.82 -12.10
CA ASP A 438 2.62 12.26 -11.83
C ASP A 438 1.58 12.61 -10.74
N TRP A 439 1.60 13.85 -10.29
CA TRP A 439 0.72 14.34 -9.23
C TRP A 439 -0.77 14.22 -9.59
N GLU A 440 -1.13 14.60 -10.79
CA GLU A 440 -2.50 14.64 -11.24
C GLU A 440 -3.07 13.22 -11.39
N ALA A 441 -2.33 12.32 -12.02
CA ALA A 441 -2.69 10.92 -12.18
C ALA A 441 -2.88 10.23 -10.82
N ALA A 442 -1.94 10.44 -9.86
CA ALA A 442 -2.05 9.86 -8.52
C ALA A 442 -3.29 10.34 -7.78
N VAL A 443 -3.56 11.64 -7.79
CA VAL A 443 -4.73 12.21 -7.11
C VAL A 443 -6.03 11.71 -7.77
N ASN A 444 -6.10 11.65 -9.10
CA ASN A 444 -7.27 11.17 -9.82
C ASN A 444 -7.52 9.68 -9.59
N GLU A 445 -6.48 8.85 -9.61
CA GLU A 445 -6.60 7.42 -9.29
C GLU A 445 -7.05 7.20 -7.83
N ALA A 446 -6.48 7.94 -6.88
CA ALA A 446 -6.84 7.85 -5.47
C ALA A 446 -8.31 8.22 -5.21
N ARG A 447 -8.88 9.14 -5.99
CA ARG A 447 -10.30 9.56 -5.91
C ARG A 447 -11.28 8.48 -6.32
N ARG A 448 -10.86 7.45 -7.03
CA ARG A 448 -11.69 6.29 -7.35
C ARG A 448 -12.03 5.44 -6.12
N CYS A 449 -11.33 5.63 -5.00
CA CYS A 449 -11.54 4.86 -3.78
C CYS A 449 -12.95 5.05 -3.21
N LEU A 450 -13.65 3.94 -2.97
CA LEU A 450 -15.00 3.94 -2.40
C LEU A 450 -15.04 4.15 -0.88
N ARG A 451 -13.88 4.26 -0.22
CA ARG A 451 -13.76 4.43 1.25
C ARG A 451 -14.55 3.41 2.07
N CYS A 452 -14.57 2.17 1.63
CA CYS A 452 -15.32 1.08 2.25
C CYS A 452 -14.99 0.94 3.75
N GLY A 453 -16.03 0.88 4.61
CA GLY A 453 -15.87 0.75 6.05
C GLY A 453 -15.43 2.02 6.80
N MET A 454 -15.30 3.16 6.12
CA MET A 454 -15.08 4.48 6.73
C MET A 454 -16.41 5.21 6.98
N GLY A 455 -17.51 4.50 6.91
CA GLY A 455 -18.87 5.03 6.93
C GLY A 455 -19.28 5.67 8.25
N ALA A 456 -20.49 6.23 8.24
CA ALA A 456 -21.14 6.76 9.42
C ALA A 456 -21.52 5.62 10.39
N GLU A 457 -21.52 5.92 11.68
CA GLU A 457 -22.02 5.03 12.72
C GLU A 457 -22.77 5.82 13.79
N ILE A 458 -23.72 5.18 14.44
CA ILE A 458 -24.41 5.77 15.59
C ILE A 458 -23.54 5.48 16.83
N LEU A 459 -22.69 6.43 17.18
CA LEU A 459 -21.79 6.30 18.33
C LEU A 459 -22.54 6.49 19.66
N PHE A 460 -23.52 7.41 19.69
CA PHE A 460 -24.29 7.75 20.88
C PHE A 460 -25.71 7.21 20.74
N GLN A 461 -25.86 5.90 21.01
CA GLN A 461 -27.15 5.21 20.92
C GLN A 461 -28.21 5.81 21.86
N ASP A 462 -27.79 6.26 23.03
CA ASP A 462 -28.62 6.93 24.05
C ASP A 462 -29.21 8.27 23.57
N LYS A 463 -28.55 8.94 22.63
CA LYS A 463 -29.02 10.19 22.02
C LYS A 463 -29.91 9.97 20.80
N CYS A 464 -29.88 8.79 20.21
CA CYS A 464 -30.62 8.49 18.99
C CYS A 464 -32.13 8.36 19.29
N ALA A 465 -32.90 9.35 18.89
CA ALA A 465 -34.36 9.34 19.04
C ALA A 465 -35.10 8.58 17.92
N SER A 466 -34.40 7.84 17.06
CA SER A 466 -34.98 7.14 15.88
C SER A 466 -35.87 8.02 15.01
N CYS A 467 -35.49 9.29 14.83
CA CYS A 467 -36.28 10.30 14.09
C CYS A 467 -36.30 10.07 12.56
N LEU A 468 -35.59 9.07 12.05
CA LEU A 468 -35.47 8.65 10.65
C LEU A 468 -34.90 9.72 9.69
N THR A 469 -34.36 10.83 10.19
CA THR A 469 -33.74 11.87 9.35
C THR A 469 -32.60 11.31 8.50
N CYS A 470 -31.67 10.51 9.11
CA CYS A 470 -30.57 9.87 8.41
C CYS A 470 -31.04 8.92 7.29
N LEU A 471 -32.18 8.25 7.49
CA LEU A 471 -32.73 7.28 6.54
C LEU A 471 -33.36 8.00 5.32
N ARG A 472 -34.02 9.12 5.56
CA ARG A 472 -34.67 9.92 4.48
C ARG A 472 -33.68 10.68 3.63
N LEU A 473 -32.54 11.08 4.21
CA LEU A 473 -31.53 11.92 3.54
C LEU A 473 -30.42 11.12 2.88
N CYS A 474 -30.31 9.82 3.16
CA CYS A 474 -29.23 9.01 2.62
C CYS A 474 -29.49 8.69 1.14
N PRO A 475 -28.69 9.21 0.20
CA PRO A 475 -28.86 8.91 -1.23
C PRO A 475 -28.55 7.45 -1.57
N TYR A 476 -27.84 6.72 -0.68
CA TYR A 476 -27.47 5.32 -0.87
C TYR A 476 -28.36 4.35 -0.08
N HIS A 477 -29.41 4.82 0.54
CA HIS A 477 -30.33 4.03 1.37
C HIS A 477 -29.62 3.13 2.40
N ALA A 478 -28.42 3.54 2.87
CA ALA A 478 -27.60 2.76 3.78
C ALA A 478 -28.20 2.63 5.20
N PRO A 479 -28.75 3.68 5.85
CA PRO A 479 -29.39 3.52 7.14
C PRO A 479 -30.72 2.75 7.01
N TYR A 480 -30.96 1.82 7.95
CA TYR A 480 -32.24 1.11 8.05
C TYR A 480 -32.67 0.96 9.50
N LEU A 481 -33.94 0.69 9.73
CA LEU A 481 -34.51 0.40 11.04
C LEU A 481 -34.53 -1.12 11.22
N ASP A 482 -33.86 -1.63 12.24
CA ASP A 482 -33.88 -3.05 12.56
C ASP A 482 -35.16 -3.49 13.29
N ALA A 483 -35.32 -4.80 13.55
CA ALA A 483 -36.51 -5.35 14.21
C ALA A 483 -36.69 -4.84 15.65
N SER A 484 -35.67 -4.29 16.29
CA SER A 484 -35.74 -3.69 17.62
C SER A 484 -36.15 -2.21 17.60
N GLY A 485 -36.35 -1.61 16.43
CA GLY A 485 -36.62 -0.18 16.26
C GLY A 485 -35.36 0.70 16.37
N THR A 486 -34.18 0.09 16.25
CA THR A 486 -32.89 0.79 16.32
C THR A 486 -32.36 1.05 14.91
N ILE A 487 -31.83 2.26 14.68
CA ILE A 487 -31.20 2.60 13.39
C ILE A 487 -29.85 1.92 13.29
N GLN A 488 -29.62 1.23 12.17
CA GLN A 488 -28.36 0.61 11.80
C GLN A 488 -27.80 1.28 10.54
N ILE A 489 -26.47 1.43 10.46
CA ILE A 489 -25.77 1.96 9.27
C ILE A 489 -24.69 0.94 8.87
N PRO A 490 -25.00 0.01 7.95
CA PRO A 490 -24.06 -1.01 7.53
C PRO A 490 -22.88 -0.37 6.79
N PRO A 491 -21.64 -0.67 7.22
CA PRO A 491 -20.43 -0.10 6.62
C PRO A 491 -20.22 -0.53 5.17
N GLU A 492 -20.84 -1.62 4.74
CA GLU A 492 -20.84 -2.12 3.37
C GLU A 492 -21.65 -1.26 2.40
N GLN A 493 -22.67 -0.57 2.86
CA GLN A 493 -23.51 0.29 2.04
C GLN A 493 -23.13 1.77 2.13
N CYS A 494 -22.60 2.17 3.29
CA CYS A 494 -22.30 3.57 3.56
C CYS A 494 -21.10 4.07 2.73
N GLN A 495 -21.32 5.13 1.93
CA GLN A 495 -20.30 5.79 1.11
C GLN A 495 -19.60 6.96 1.83
N ALA A 496 -19.69 7.05 3.16
CA ALA A 496 -19.01 8.04 4.00
C ALA A 496 -19.22 9.51 3.57
N CYS A 497 -20.36 9.85 2.97
CA CYS A 497 -20.61 11.23 2.51
C CYS A 497 -20.82 12.22 3.67
N GLY A 498 -21.26 11.75 4.84
CA GLY A 498 -21.41 12.55 6.05
C GLY A 498 -22.70 13.38 6.12
N ILE A 499 -23.61 13.29 5.15
CA ILE A 499 -24.91 14.03 5.17
C ILE A 499 -25.69 13.72 6.45
N CYS A 500 -25.82 12.43 6.79
CA CYS A 500 -26.55 12.00 7.99
C CYS A 500 -25.89 12.50 9.29
N VAL A 501 -24.58 12.72 9.29
CA VAL A 501 -23.85 13.29 10.44
C VAL A 501 -24.18 14.76 10.60
N ALA A 502 -24.13 15.52 9.50
CA ALA A 502 -24.41 16.97 9.50
C ALA A 502 -25.86 17.26 9.90
N GLU A 503 -26.83 16.47 9.42
CA GLU A 503 -28.27 16.68 9.60
C GLU A 503 -28.84 15.94 10.82
N CYS A 504 -28.05 15.17 11.56
CA CYS A 504 -28.56 14.49 12.76
C CYS A 504 -28.90 15.52 13.86
N PRO A 505 -30.19 15.69 14.23
CA PRO A 505 -30.58 16.70 15.21
C PRO A 505 -30.04 16.41 16.62
N ALA A 506 -29.87 15.13 16.94
CA ALA A 506 -29.34 14.67 18.23
C ALA A 506 -27.82 14.55 18.26
N LYS A 507 -27.11 14.79 17.12
CA LYS A 507 -25.67 14.59 16.97
C LYS A 507 -25.20 13.20 17.44
N ALA A 508 -26.05 12.19 17.23
CA ALA A 508 -25.80 10.80 17.61
C ALA A 508 -24.90 10.06 16.62
N ILE A 509 -24.77 10.58 15.39
CA ILE A 509 -24.03 9.95 14.29
C ILE A 509 -22.68 10.60 14.12
N VAL A 510 -21.63 9.79 13.93
CA VAL A 510 -20.28 10.24 13.61
C VAL A 510 -19.75 9.51 12.39
N LEU A 511 -18.74 10.06 11.70
CA LEU A 511 -17.95 9.29 10.73
C LEU A 511 -16.85 8.55 11.46
N ARG A 512 -16.61 7.29 11.09
CA ARG A 512 -15.47 6.51 11.57
C ARG A 512 -14.17 7.17 11.12
N LYS A 513 -13.16 7.12 11.98
CA LYS A 513 -11.82 7.67 11.69
C LYS A 513 -11.34 7.30 10.25
N PRO A 514 -10.60 8.18 9.56
CA PRO A 514 -10.04 9.47 10.00
C PRO A 514 -10.94 10.70 9.79
N HIS A 515 -12.20 10.54 9.38
CA HIS A 515 -13.09 11.63 8.94
C HIS A 515 -14.15 12.00 9.96
N ASP A 516 -13.86 11.85 11.24
CA ASP A 516 -14.80 12.22 12.27
C ASP A 516 -14.97 13.76 12.37
N ARG A 517 -15.99 14.18 13.11
CA ARG A 517 -16.35 15.60 13.31
C ARG A 517 -15.18 16.42 13.87
N ARG A 518 -14.33 15.83 14.73
CA ARG A 518 -13.20 16.51 15.35
C ARG A 518 -12.12 16.90 14.34
N LEU A 519 -11.88 16.07 13.31
CA LEU A 519 -10.87 16.36 12.30
C LEU A 519 -11.17 17.64 11.53
N VAL A 520 -12.41 17.86 11.11
CA VAL A 520 -12.81 19.11 10.43
C VAL A 520 -12.64 20.30 11.37
N THR A 521 -12.98 20.15 12.64
CA THR A 521 -12.83 21.22 13.64
C THR A 521 -11.36 21.52 13.96
N GLU A 522 -10.53 20.50 14.17
CA GLU A 522 -9.09 20.64 14.41
C GLU A 522 -8.36 21.27 13.21
N GLU A 523 -8.72 20.87 12.01
CA GLU A 523 -8.17 21.42 10.78
C GLU A 523 -8.57 22.88 10.59
N LEU A 524 -9.84 23.21 10.87
CA LEU A 524 -10.33 24.57 10.89
C LEU A 524 -9.58 25.42 11.92
N GLU A 525 -9.40 24.94 13.15
CA GLU A 525 -8.65 25.66 14.18
C GLU A 525 -7.18 25.87 13.81
N HIS A 526 -6.53 24.90 13.18
CA HIS A 526 -5.17 25.04 12.69
C HIS A 526 -5.06 26.10 11.59
N ILE A 527 -5.98 26.08 10.62
CA ILE A 527 -6.04 27.07 9.54
C ILE A 527 -6.26 28.47 10.11
N LEU A 528 -7.19 28.60 11.05
CA LEU A 528 -7.53 29.88 11.66
C LEU A 528 -6.38 30.47 12.48
N LYS A 529 -5.61 29.63 13.18
CA LYS A 529 -4.37 30.08 13.85
C LYS A 529 -3.33 30.59 12.86
N SER A 530 -3.09 29.83 11.79
CA SER A 530 -2.16 30.22 10.74
C SER A 530 -2.58 31.50 10.02
N ALA A 531 -3.88 31.71 9.83
CA ALA A 531 -4.44 32.93 9.24
C ALA A 531 -4.24 34.16 10.15
N ALA A 532 -4.50 34.01 11.44
CA ALA A 532 -4.29 35.08 12.41
C ALA A 532 -2.81 35.54 12.47
N GLU A 533 -1.87 34.61 12.28
CA GLU A 533 -0.45 34.90 12.21
C GLU A 533 -0.04 35.63 10.91
N SER A 534 -0.76 35.40 9.80
CA SER A 534 -0.43 35.93 8.48
C SER A 534 -0.80 37.41 8.27
N LYS A 535 -1.73 37.95 9.07
CA LYS A 535 -2.28 39.33 8.96
C LYS A 535 -2.85 39.70 7.59
N LEU A 536 -3.24 38.70 6.79
CA LEU A 536 -3.82 38.91 5.47
C LEU A 536 -5.31 39.23 5.58
N THR A 537 -5.75 40.33 4.98
CA THR A 537 -7.14 40.79 4.96
C THR A 537 -7.62 41.07 3.53
N PRO A 538 -8.88 40.77 3.18
CA PRO A 538 -9.89 40.12 4.02
C PRO A 538 -9.58 38.63 4.27
N PHE A 539 -9.93 38.14 5.47
CA PHE A 539 -9.80 36.73 5.82
C PHE A 539 -11.05 35.95 5.44
N ILE A 540 -10.94 35.04 4.47
CA ILE A 540 -12.05 34.27 3.92
C ILE A 540 -11.78 32.78 4.10
N VAL A 541 -12.79 32.04 4.60
CA VAL A 541 -12.73 30.59 4.77
C VAL A 541 -13.60 29.88 3.74
N GLY A 542 -13.02 28.96 2.96
CA GLY A 542 -13.73 28.16 1.99
C GLY A 542 -13.79 26.67 2.36
N PHE A 543 -14.97 26.13 2.57
CA PHE A 543 -15.20 24.69 2.73
C PHE A 543 -15.40 24.05 1.37
N CYS A 544 -14.41 23.33 0.85
CA CYS A 544 -14.41 22.84 -0.53
C CYS A 544 -14.53 21.32 -0.61
N CYS A 545 -15.49 20.85 -1.42
CA CYS A 545 -15.66 19.45 -1.72
C CYS A 545 -14.48 18.91 -2.53
N GLN A 546 -13.83 17.86 -2.03
CA GLN A 546 -12.68 17.22 -2.66
C GLN A 546 -13.01 16.59 -4.03
N TYR A 547 -14.27 16.22 -4.27
CA TYR A 547 -14.68 15.54 -5.50
C TYR A 547 -15.01 16.50 -6.65
N GLY A 548 -15.50 17.69 -6.35
CA GLY A 548 -15.92 18.65 -7.37
C GLY A 548 -14.77 19.54 -7.83
N LEU A 549 -14.37 20.45 -6.97
CA LEU A 549 -13.41 21.51 -7.30
C LEU A 549 -11.96 21.03 -7.32
N PHE A 550 -11.55 20.16 -6.40
CA PHE A 550 -10.21 19.56 -6.43
C PHE A 550 -10.04 18.56 -7.60
N GLY A 551 -11.15 17.97 -8.09
CA GLY A 551 -11.14 17.00 -9.19
C GLY A 551 -10.85 17.56 -10.58
N THR A 552 -11.08 18.85 -10.78
CA THR A 552 -10.97 19.49 -12.11
C THR A 552 -9.66 20.24 -12.32
N GLY A 553 -8.70 20.18 -11.39
CA GLY A 553 -7.49 21.03 -11.45
C GLY A 553 -7.78 22.50 -11.14
N THR A 554 -9.05 22.90 -11.14
CA THR A 554 -9.52 24.28 -11.00
C THR A 554 -9.11 24.89 -9.66
N LEU A 555 -9.08 24.11 -8.56
CA LEU A 555 -8.64 24.63 -7.27
C LEU A 555 -7.11 24.76 -7.17
N ALA A 556 -6.35 23.92 -7.84
CA ALA A 556 -4.90 24.07 -7.89
C ALA A 556 -4.50 25.35 -8.64
N SER A 557 -5.27 25.75 -9.68
CA SER A 557 -5.11 27.04 -10.36
C SER A 557 -5.62 28.20 -9.50
N LEU A 558 -6.78 28.09 -8.86
CA LEU A 558 -7.32 29.08 -7.93
C LEU A 558 -6.38 29.31 -6.73
N TRP A 559 -5.72 28.26 -6.22
CA TRP A 559 -4.71 28.37 -5.15
C TRP A 559 -3.46 29.14 -5.58
N ARG A 560 -3.03 29.01 -6.84
CA ARG A 560 -1.88 29.75 -7.38
C ARG A 560 -2.21 31.20 -7.74
N GLU A 561 -3.46 31.48 -8.05
CA GLU A 561 -3.97 32.80 -8.43
C GLU A 561 -4.65 33.52 -7.28
N ALA A 562 -5.01 32.82 -6.17
CA ALA A 562 -5.67 33.42 -5.02
C ALA A 562 -4.80 34.52 -4.42
N LYS A 563 -5.21 35.74 -4.68
CA LYS A 563 -4.76 36.91 -3.93
C LYS A 563 -4.92 36.63 -2.43
N ALA A 564 -3.93 36.99 -1.64
CA ALA A 564 -3.83 36.84 -0.23
C ALA A 564 -5.18 36.89 0.53
N GLY A 565 -5.41 35.93 1.45
CA GLY A 565 -6.52 35.96 2.40
C GLY A 565 -7.57 34.85 2.30
N ILE A 566 -7.51 33.96 1.29
CA ILE A 566 -8.42 32.82 1.20
C ILE A 566 -7.78 31.57 1.80
N TRP A 567 -8.50 30.92 2.70
CA TRP A 567 -8.08 29.70 3.38
C TRP A 567 -9.09 28.57 3.12
N ILE A 568 -8.61 27.46 2.55
CA ILE A 568 -9.45 26.34 2.14
C ILE A 568 -9.42 25.24 3.20
N VAL A 569 -10.61 24.82 3.63
CA VAL A 569 -10.85 23.63 4.45
C VAL A 569 -11.39 22.54 3.52
N PRO A 570 -10.61 21.50 3.21
CA PRO A 570 -11.08 20.42 2.34
C PRO A 570 -12.09 19.56 3.08
N VAL A 571 -13.24 19.30 2.46
CA VAL A 571 -14.29 18.43 2.99
C VAL A 571 -14.62 17.32 2.00
N LEU A 572 -14.96 16.13 2.51
CA LEU A 572 -15.35 14.98 1.69
C LEU A 572 -16.53 15.30 0.76
N CYS A 573 -17.49 16.06 1.26
CA CYS A 573 -18.65 16.53 0.54
C CYS A 573 -19.08 17.85 1.14
N ALA A 574 -19.49 18.79 0.31
CA ALA A 574 -20.03 20.08 0.75
C ALA A 574 -21.18 19.93 1.75
N ALA A 575 -22.00 18.89 1.59
CA ALA A 575 -23.10 18.58 2.51
C ALA A 575 -22.65 18.18 3.93
N ARG A 576 -21.35 17.86 4.12
CA ARG A 576 -20.76 17.56 5.43
C ARG A 576 -20.55 18.82 6.29
N VAL A 577 -20.52 20.00 5.69
CA VAL A 577 -20.32 21.27 6.39
C VAL A 577 -21.52 21.57 7.27
N GLU A 578 -21.34 21.53 8.58
CA GLU A 578 -22.38 21.81 9.57
C GLU A 578 -22.54 23.31 9.81
N THR A 579 -23.70 23.73 10.30
CA THR A 579 -23.95 25.10 10.75
C THR A 579 -22.88 25.56 11.75
N GLU A 580 -22.47 24.67 12.65
CA GLU A 580 -21.42 24.92 13.64
C GLU A 580 -20.07 25.26 13.01
N HIS A 581 -19.67 24.58 11.94
CA HIS A 581 -18.41 24.88 11.24
C HIS A 581 -18.42 26.28 10.62
N ILE A 582 -19.55 26.69 10.05
CA ILE A 582 -19.72 28.01 9.43
C ILE A 582 -19.66 29.10 10.52
N LEU A 583 -20.43 28.95 11.60
CA LEU A 583 -20.47 29.91 12.69
C LEU A 583 -19.12 29.99 13.41
N ARG A 584 -18.42 28.88 13.57
CA ARG A 584 -17.08 28.86 14.17
C ARG A 584 -16.07 29.62 13.33
N ALA A 585 -16.15 29.57 12.00
CA ALA A 585 -15.27 30.36 11.14
C ALA A 585 -15.50 31.87 11.37
N PHE A 586 -16.73 32.32 11.46
CA PHE A 586 -17.05 33.73 11.79
C PHE A 586 -16.63 34.11 13.21
N GLU A 587 -16.87 33.25 14.21
CA GLU A 587 -16.44 33.47 15.60
C GLU A 587 -14.92 33.67 15.72
N MET A 588 -14.14 32.99 14.87
CA MET A 588 -12.68 33.09 14.87
C MET A 588 -12.16 34.20 13.93
N GLY A 589 -13.01 35.04 13.41
CA GLY A 589 -12.65 36.27 12.70
C GLY A 589 -12.72 36.21 11.18
N ALA A 590 -13.29 35.16 10.59
CA ALA A 590 -13.50 35.14 9.15
C ALA A 590 -14.46 36.27 8.73
N GLU A 591 -14.07 37.05 7.73
CA GLU A 591 -14.86 38.16 7.17
C GLU A 591 -15.83 37.67 6.12
N GLY A 592 -15.52 36.53 5.50
CA GLY A 592 -16.37 35.81 4.56
C GLY A 592 -16.20 34.30 4.68
N VAL A 593 -17.28 33.58 4.43
CA VAL A 593 -17.28 32.11 4.38
C VAL A 593 -17.97 31.63 3.12
N PHE A 594 -17.38 30.67 2.44
CA PHE A 594 -18.08 30.04 1.33
C PHE A 594 -18.02 28.51 1.41
N ILE A 595 -19.01 27.86 0.80
CA ILE A 595 -19.08 26.42 0.64
C ILE A 595 -19.07 26.11 -0.85
N ALA A 596 -18.10 25.33 -1.31
CA ALA A 596 -17.97 24.97 -2.71
C ALA A 596 -18.20 23.47 -2.91
N GLY A 597 -19.12 23.11 -3.77
CA GLY A 597 -19.57 21.74 -4.03
C GLY A 597 -19.72 21.41 -5.51
N CYS A 598 -20.14 20.18 -5.79
CA CYS A 598 -20.51 19.74 -7.13
C CYS A 598 -21.91 20.25 -7.47
N GLY A 599 -22.14 20.60 -8.74
CA GLY A 599 -23.45 20.93 -9.30
C GLY A 599 -24.39 19.72 -9.48
N GLU A 600 -25.34 19.82 -10.39
CA GLU A 600 -26.35 18.77 -10.66
C GLU A 600 -25.74 17.42 -11.10
N GLN A 601 -24.54 17.42 -11.63
CA GLN A 601 -23.79 16.21 -12.00
C GLN A 601 -23.02 15.57 -10.83
N CYS A 602 -23.31 15.96 -9.59
CA CYS A 602 -22.72 15.32 -8.44
C CYS A 602 -23.11 13.83 -8.40
N ALA A 603 -22.09 12.96 -8.32
CA ALA A 603 -22.31 11.51 -8.16
C ALA A 603 -23.07 11.13 -6.87
N ARG A 604 -23.43 12.13 -6.04
CA ARG A 604 -24.06 11.98 -4.72
C ARG A 604 -25.34 12.80 -4.62
N ASP A 605 -26.25 12.59 -5.50
CA ASP A 605 -27.53 13.24 -5.68
C ASP A 605 -28.09 14.05 -4.48
N ASN A 606 -28.75 15.20 -4.72
CA ASN A 606 -29.39 16.09 -3.73
C ASN A 606 -28.48 16.83 -2.73
N THR A 607 -27.17 16.81 -2.86
CA THR A 607 -26.27 17.50 -1.90
C THR A 607 -26.37 19.02 -2.00
N ALA A 608 -26.54 19.57 -3.19
CA ALA A 608 -26.66 21.00 -3.44
C ALA A 608 -27.85 21.61 -2.71
N SER A 609 -29.05 21.00 -2.81
CA SER A 609 -30.27 21.46 -2.14
C SER A 609 -30.11 21.54 -0.60
N SER A 610 -29.52 20.53 0.02
CA SER A 610 -29.26 20.51 1.47
C SER A 610 -28.30 21.62 1.91
N VAL A 611 -27.23 21.86 1.12
CA VAL A 611 -26.28 22.94 1.39
C VAL A 611 -26.93 24.31 1.25
N CYS A 612 -27.70 24.55 0.18
CA CYS A 612 -28.42 25.81 -0.04
C CYS A 612 -29.39 26.12 1.11
N GLN A 613 -30.20 25.14 1.54
CA GLN A 613 -31.11 25.31 2.68
C GLN A 613 -30.36 25.66 3.97
N ARG A 614 -29.21 25.05 4.20
CA ARG A 614 -28.37 25.34 5.37
C ARG A 614 -27.76 26.74 5.30
N VAL A 615 -27.23 27.12 4.16
CA VAL A 615 -26.69 28.46 3.92
C VAL A 615 -27.76 29.52 4.18
N GLU A 616 -28.96 29.34 3.63
CA GLU A 616 -30.06 30.28 3.83
C GLU A 616 -30.49 30.38 5.30
N LYS A 617 -30.50 29.26 6.01
CA LYS A 617 -30.76 29.24 7.46
C LYS A 617 -29.71 30.01 8.24
N VAL A 618 -28.41 29.80 7.91
CA VAL A 618 -27.32 30.51 8.61
C VAL A 618 -27.32 32.00 8.25
N ARG A 619 -27.60 32.38 7.01
CA ARG A 619 -27.77 33.79 6.61
C ARG A 619 -28.77 34.54 7.49
N LYS A 620 -29.92 33.90 7.78
CA LYS A 620 -30.92 34.46 8.71
C LYS A 620 -30.36 34.64 10.11
N THR A 621 -29.50 33.73 10.56
CA THR A 621 -28.83 33.83 11.86
C THR A 621 -27.78 34.94 11.85
N LEU A 622 -27.02 35.13 10.77
CA LEU A 622 -26.05 36.22 10.63
C LEU A 622 -26.74 37.59 10.76
N VAL A 623 -27.87 37.79 10.12
CA VAL A 623 -28.68 39.03 10.25
C VAL A 623 -29.08 39.28 11.71
N GLN A 624 -29.47 38.23 12.45
CA GLN A 624 -29.87 38.38 13.87
C GLN A 624 -28.70 38.81 14.78
N ILE A 625 -27.49 38.47 14.43
CA ILE A 625 -26.26 38.84 15.18
C ILE A 625 -25.56 40.08 14.61
N GLY A 626 -26.18 40.77 13.63
CA GLY A 626 -25.70 42.02 13.07
C GLY A 626 -24.61 41.87 12.00
N LEU A 627 -24.50 40.69 11.38
CA LEU A 627 -23.60 40.46 10.25
C LEU A 627 -24.41 40.45 8.95
N GLU A 628 -23.78 40.93 7.87
CA GLU A 628 -24.35 40.92 6.53
C GLU A 628 -24.49 39.49 6.00
N PRO A 629 -25.67 39.07 5.51
CA PRO A 629 -25.90 37.72 5.00
C PRO A 629 -25.08 37.38 3.77
N GLU A 630 -24.58 38.36 3.06
CA GLU A 630 -23.71 38.26 1.88
C GLU A 630 -22.32 37.73 2.22
N ARG A 631 -21.93 37.77 3.50
CA ARG A 631 -20.67 37.16 3.99
C ARG A 631 -20.63 35.64 3.88
N LEU A 632 -21.77 35.01 3.63
CA LEU A 632 -21.85 33.55 3.44
C LEU A 632 -22.43 33.22 2.07
N GLN A 633 -21.71 32.41 1.28
CA GLN A 633 -22.13 31.97 -0.04
C GLN A 633 -21.90 30.47 -0.29
N ALA A 634 -22.69 29.90 -1.21
CA ALA A 634 -22.49 28.54 -1.71
C ALA A 634 -22.24 28.58 -3.22
N PHE A 635 -21.20 27.88 -3.68
CA PHE A 635 -20.85 27.76 -5.08
C PHE A 635 -20.99 26.30 -5.51
N PHE A 636 -21.63 26.06 -6.66
CA PHE A 636 -21.77 24.74 -7.25
C PHE A 636 -21.20 24.74 -8.66
N VAL A 637 -20.20 23.91 -8.87
CA VAL A 637 -19.52 23.80 -10.17
C VAL A 637 -20.27 22.82 -11.04
N ASP A 638 -20.92 23.30 -12.07
CA ASP A 638 -21.36 22.46 -13.19
C ASP A 638 -20.25 22.33 -14.22
N THR A 639 -20.05 21.13 -14.75
CA THR A 639 -19.04 20.86 -15.79
C THR A 639 -19.38 21.52 -17.13
N THR A 640 -20.48 22.30 -17.21
CA THR A 640 -21.07 22.78 -18.46
C THR A 640 -20.95 24.26 -18.76
N GLY A 641 -20.31 25.09 -17.93
CA GLY A 641 -20.12 26.41 -18.50
C GLY A 641 -19.75 27.64 -17.68
N GLU A 642 -19.95 27.70 -16.40
CA GLU A 642 -19.53 28.91 -15.65
C GLU A 642 -18.18 28.69 -14.98
N ASN A 643 -17.27 29.66 -15.15
CA ASN A 643 -15.94 29.60 -14.53
C ASN A 643 -16.08 29.89 -13.03
N PRO A 644 -15.93 28.90 -12.14
CA PRO A 644 -16.10 29.10 -10.70
C PRO A 644 -15.08 30.10 -10.12
N ALA A 645 -14.01 30.39 -10.84
CA ALA A 645 -13.02 31.40 -10.47
C ALA A 645 -13.63 32.81 -10.53
N GLU A 646 -14.43 33.11 -11.56
CA GLU A 646 -15.06 34.43 -11.69
C GLU A 646 -16.11 34.70 -10.59
N GLU A 647 -16.85 33.68 -10.18
CA GLU A 647 -17.80 33.81 -9.07
C GLU A 647 -17.11 33.99 -7.72
N LEU A 648 -15.98 33.28 -7.53
CA LEU A 648 -15.18 33.43 -6.32
C LEU A 648 -14.51 34.81 -6.28
N ASP A 649 -14.00 35.32 -7.41
CA ASP A 649 -13.40 36.65 -7.48
C ASP A 649 -14.43 37.73 -7.14
N LYS A 650 -15.66 37.64 -7.66
CA LYS A 650 -16.76 38.55 -7.31
C LYS A 650 -17.09 38.49 -5.81
N PHE A 651 -17.11 37.31 -5.22
CA PHE A 651 -17.34 37.14 -3.79
C PHE A 651 -16.19 37.78 -2.96
N VAL A 652 -14.95 37.56 -3.35
CA VAL A 652 -13.78 38.17 -2.68
C VAL A 652 -13.82 39.70 -2.74
N GLU A 653 -14.16 40.26 -3.90
CA GLU A 653 -14.33 41.72 -4.08
C GLU A 653 -15.48 42.25 -3.19
N GLN A 654 -16.59 41.55 -3.13
CA GLN A 654 -17.73 41.91 -2.28
C GLN A 654 -17.35 41.91 -0.79
N ILE A 655 -16.66 40.87 -0.31
CA ILE A 655 -16.18 40.80 1.08
C ILE A 655 -15.16 41.93 1.37
N GLY A 656 -14.24 42.20 0.44
CA GLY A 656 -13.31 43.32 0.53
C GLY A 656 -14.02 44.67 0.69
N GLY A 657 -15.10 44.89 -0.08
CA GLY A 657 -15.94 46.08 0.06
C GLY A 657 -16.64 46.19 1.43
N LEU A 658 -17.21 45.11 1.92
CA LEU A 658 -17.83 45.04 3.25
C LEU A 658 -16.82 45.27 4.39
N TYR A 659 -15.62 44.73 4.26
CA TYR A 659 -14.53 44.93 5.21
C TYR A 659 -14.11 46.40 5.30
N LEU A 660 -13.88 47.06 4.17
CA LEU A 660 -13.55 48.48 4.11
C LEU A 660 -14.64 49.36 4.72
N ALA A 661 -15.90 49.05 4.42
CA ALA A 661 -17.04 49.75 5.00
C ALA A 661 -17.11 49.62 6.53
N SER A 662 -16.78 48.44 7.06
CA SER A 662 -16.75 48.17 8.51
C SER A 662 -15.63 48.97 9.22
N LEU A 663 -14.46 49.11 8.59
CA LEU A 663 -13.35 49.92 9.10
C LEU A 663 -13.70 51.40 9.17
N VAL A 664 -14.35 51.94 8.14
CA VAL A 664 -14.79 53.35 8.11
C VAL A 664 -15.83 53.60 9.22
N ILE A 665 -16.75 52.66 9.48
CA ILE A 665 -17.75 52.79 10.55
C ILE A 665 -17.05 52.75 11.94
N GLN A 666 -15.99 51.96 12.10
CA GLN A 666 -15.22 51.94 13.36
C GLN A 666 -14.43 53.23 13.59
N GLU A 667 -13.84 53.82 12.54
CA GLU A 667 -13.12 55.11 12.66
C GLU A 667 -14.08 56.28 12.93
N VAL A 668 -15.32 56.21 12.47
CA VAL A 668 -16.35 57.26 12.75
C VAL A 668 -16.95 57.13 14.16
N LYS A 669 -16.85 55.94 14.77
CA LYS A 669 -17.35 55.68 16.14
C LYS A 669 -16.30 55.90 17.24
N ASN A 670 -15.04 56.02 16.90
CA ASN A 670 -13.93 56.42 17.78
C ASN A 670 -13.61 57.89 17.60
#